data_133a1458273a97d2f81a9cecf4ad7677
#
_entry.id   133a1458273a97d2f81a9cecf4ad7677
#
_cell.length_a   1.000
_cell.length_b   1.000
_cell.length_c   1.000
_cell.angle_alpha   90.00
_cell.angle_beta   90.00
_cell.angle_gamma   90.00
#
_symmetry.space_group_name_H-M   'P 1'
#
loop_
_entity.id
_entity.type
_entity.pdbx_description
1 polymer ?
#
loop_
_entity_poly.entity_id
_entity_poly.type
_entity_poly.pdbx_seq_one_letter_code
_entity_poly.pdbx_strand_id
1 'polypeptide(L)'
;MRASDLPLLSTVSRPTIHPDGSRVVFSVIRADFAADDYVGQLWTVALRGTPSPRRLTRGHRDSAPRFSPDGRLLAFLRATPHGPAQLHVADAGGGEAVQVTNAPLGVTEYRWRPDSRALGFIARVPQPGRYGTVPGIDPGSEPPRRITTLRFRSNGVGYTSDQRAHVYLVDVPDVWGEPSTAPAPPVDVESEGGASTERPEPLGLPPERQLTTGDFDHTGLAFAPDGSTLLTISARHEGRDHDLASELVELLIDPAGTASRVPERIALPASAGLHIGQVARAGDGSIFVLAEHVGESSRDFVARTTGLFRLGETGDPVRLTGAESIDLESSAEPVPTADGSVLVQRTTRGTVQLVRVSAAGLITPVTSGAVVLTGHDTVGETTVLAFQDALTAGDIAVAETPRMRRLTDFSGALRTTDVAPGRELTGTGRDGYPVHGWVFTPPGPGPHPVLLTIHGGPFAQYTVALFDEAQVCVDAGYAVVMCNPRGSSGYGHAHGRVIRQRMGVLDQADVLDFLDGALHADPALDADRLGIMGGSYGGFLTAWTIAHDHRFAAAIVERGYLDPETFVGTSDIGDSFSDEYVGRDPHLIRSQSPQAAVGAVRTPTLVMHSALDLRCPLSQAERYYSSLRRGGVHAELVIFPGENHELSRSGSPRHRLSRFEIILDWWARHLPTAGNPSRVMSRD
;
A
#
# COMPACT_ATOMS: atom_id res chain seq x y z
N MET A 1 10.21 13.05 17.59
CA MET A 1 10.69 12.84 16.20
C MET A 1 10.29 14.06 15.36
N ARG A 2 11.23 14.68 14.65
CA ARG A 2 11.02 15.85 13.77
C ARG A 2 10.77 15.41 12.33
N ALA A 3 10.24 16.30 11.50
CA ALA A 3 10.08 16.04 10.07
C ALA A 3 11.43 15.72 9.36
N SER A 4 12.52 16.33 9.80
CA SER A 4 13.88 16.05 9.31
C SER A 4 14.38 14.64 9.62
N ASP A 5 13.72 13.91 10.54
CA ASP A 5 14.10 12.56 10.95
C ASP A 5 13.48 11.46 10.06
N LEU A 6 12.68 11.83 9.03
CA LEU A 6 12.11 10.88 8.07
C LEU A 6 13.13 9.87 7.51
N PRO A 7 14.41 10.22 7.23
CA PRO A 7 15.42 9.25 6.80
C PRO A 7 15.76 8.17 7.83
N LEU A 8 15.38 8.34 9.10
CA LEU A 8 15.57 7.34 10.15
C LEU A 8 14.46 6.26 10.15
N LEU A 9 13.36 6.50 9.42
CA LEU A 9 12.29 5.54 9.23
C LEU A 9 12.73 4.47 8.24
N SER A 10 13.36 3.41 8.76
CA SER A 10 13.74 2.25 7.96
C SER A 10 12.59 1.27 7.90
N THR A 11 12.05 1.03 6.71
CA THR A 11 11.05 -0.01 6.48
C THR A 11 11.72 -1.29 6.00
N VAL A 12 11.20 -2.45 6.39
CA VAL A 12 11.70 -3.75 5.95
C VAL A 12 10.64 -4.44 5.08
N SER A 13 11.10 -5.13 4.04
CA SER A 13 10.21 -5.91 3.18
C SER A 13 9.80 -7.22 3.84
N ARG A 14 8.83 -7.93 3.22
CA ARG A 14 8.62 -9.34 3.46
C ARG A 14 9.96 -10.08 3.42
N PRO A 15 10.30 -10.88 4.46
CA PRO A 15 11.52 -11.69 4.46
C PRO A 15 11.40 -12.89 3.54
N THR A 16 12.54 -13.47 3.13
CA THR A 16 12.63 -14.78 2.51
C THR A 16 13.66 -15.62 3.25
N ILE A 17 13.27 -16.83 3.67
CA ILE A 17 14.13 -17.76 4.39
C ILE A 17 14.87 -18.63 3.37
N HIS A 18 16.19 -18.82 3.55
CA HIS A 18 16.94 -19.80 2.76
C HIS A 18 16.35 -21.20 3.00
N PRO A 19 16.16 -22.06 1.97
CA PRO A 19 15.53 -23.36 2.11
C PRO A 19 16.17 -24.31 3.15
N ASP A 20 17.47 -24.13 3.48
CA ASP A 20 18.13 -24.87 4.55
C ASP A 20 17.83 -24.35 5.98
N GLY A 21 17.05 -23.28 6.12
CA GLY A 21 16.71 -22.69 7.41
C GLY A 21 17.83 -21.98 8.13
N SER A 22 18.95 -21.66 7.46
CA SER A 22 20.15 -21.08 8.10
C SER A 22 20.09 -19.56 8.28
N ARG A 23 19.47 -18.87 7.35
CA ARG A 23 19.44 -17.39 7.28
C ARG A 23 18.19 -16.87 6.59
N VAL A 24 17.95 -15.58 6.75
CA VAL A 24 16.89 -14.84 6.09
C VAL A 24 17.46 -13.65 5.32
N VAL A 25 16.85 -13.30 4.19
CA VAL A 25 17.13 -12.10 3.41
C VAL A 25 15.86 -11.24 3.33
N PHE A 26 16.04 -9.94 3.38
CA PHE A 26 15.00 -8.92 3.30
C PHE A 26 15.59 -7.61 2.76
N SER A 27 14.77 -6.70 2.26
CA SER A 27 15.21 -5.34 1.93
C SER A 27 14.99 -4.38 3.09
N VAL A 28 15.90 -3.41 3.23
CA VAL A 28 15.76 -2.26 4.13
C VAL A 28 15.73 -1.01 3.28
N ILE A 29 14.62 -0.27 3.32
CA ILE A 29 14.37 0.91 2.50
C ILE A 29 14.18 2.12 3.41
N ARG A 30 14.75 3.25 3.03
CA ARG A 30 14.60 4.54 3.74
C ARG A 30 14.52 5.70 2.76
N ALA A 31 13.92 6.80 3.20
CA ALA A 31 13.96 8.06 2.47
C ALA A 31 15.38 8.63 2.43
N ASP A 32 15.77 9.26 1.32
CA ASP A 32 17.02 10.00 1.16
C ASP A 32 16.73 11.38 0.56
N PHE A 33 16.90 12.44 1.36
CA PHE A 33 16.62 13.81 0.92
C PHE A 33 17.59 14.32 -0.14
N ALA A 34 18.85 13.81 -0.14
CA ALA A 34 19.83 14.24 -1.14
C ALA A 34 19.48 13.67 -2.51
N ALA A 35 19.12 12.39 -2.56
CA ALA A 35 18.66 11.72 -3.78
C ALA A 35 17.24 12.12 -4.19
N ASP A 36 16.45 12.66 -3.26
CA ASP A 36 14.99 12.84 -3.38
C ASP A 36 14.28 11.56 -3.83
N ASP A 37 14.73 10.43 -3.32
CA ASP A 37 14.21 9.10 -3.65
C ASP A 37 14.32 8.17 -2.43
N TYR A 38 13.70 7.01 -2.53
CA TYR A 38 13.87 5.94 -1.56
C TYR A 38 15.04 5.06 -1.97
N VAL A 39 16.00 4.93 -1.08
CA VAL A 39 17.17 4.05 -1.28
C VAL A 39 17.01 2.79 -0.45
N GLY A 40 17.41 1.65 -1.02
CA GLY A 40 17.23 0.38 -0.34
C GLY A 40 18.19 -0.70 -0.79
N GLN A 41 18.61 -1.56 0.14
CA GLN A 41 19.49 -2.68 -0.15
C GLN A 41 19.00 -3.95 0.54
N LEU A 42 19.40 -5.08 0.01
CA LEU A 42 19.18 -6.36 0.65
C LEU A 42 20.12 -6.54 1.84
N TRP A 43 19.57 -7.10 2.90
CA TRP A 43 20.27 -7.47 4.11
C TRP A 43 20.02 -8.93 4.43
N THR A 44 20.95 -9.54 5.15
CA THR A 44 20.82 -10.91 5.63
C THR A 44 21.17 -11.00 7.10
N VAL A 45 20.52 -11.93 7.80
CA VAL A 45 20.82 -12.27 9.19
C VAL A 45 20.68 -13.78 9.39
N ALA A 46 21.60 -14.37 10.17
CA ALA A 46 21.51 -15.77 10.56
C ALA A 46 20.34 -16.01 11.52
N LEU A 47 19.64 -17.12 11.36
CA LEU A 47 18.50 -17.50 12.23
C LEU A 47 18.94 -18.16 13.53
N ARG A 48 20.18 -18.67 13.57
CA ARG A 48 20.80 -19.30 14.75
C ARG A 48 22.01 -18.49 15.23
N GLY A 49 22.32 -18.64 16.51
CA GLY A 49 23.44 -17.92 17.14
C GLY A 49 23.10 -16.47 17.48
N THR A 50 24.13 -15.63 17.66
CA THR A 50 23.94 -14.19 17.92
C THR A 50 23.60 -13.48 16.61
N PRO A 51 22.46 -12.77 16.52
CA PRO A 51 22.08 -12.06 15.32
C PRO A 51 23.11 -11.00 14.95
N SER A 52 23.59 -11.02 13.70
CA SER A 52 24.50 -10.03 13.13
C SER A 52 24.03 -9.67 11.72
N PRO A 53 23.11 -8.70 11.59
CA PRO A 53 22.61 -8.28 10.28
C PRO A 53 23.74 -7.68 9.45
N ARG A 54 23.85 -8.09 8.20
CA ARG A 54 24.83 -7.53 7.26
C ARG A 54 24.18 -7.16 5.93
N ARG A 55 24.65 -6.09 5.31
CA ARG A 55 24.20 -5.68 3.98
C ARG A 55 24.73 -6.68 2.94
N LEU A 56 23.82 -7.13 2.06
CA LEU A 56 24.13 -8.11 1.02
C LEU A 56 24.36 -7.44 -0.34
N THR A 57 23.63 -6.39 -0.67
CA THR A 57 23.75 -5.68 -1.96
C THR A 57 24.08 -4.20 -1.77
N ARG A 58 24.45 -3.52 -2.89
CA ARG A 58 24.81 -2.10 -2.91
C ARG A 58 24.08 -1.33 -4.04
N GLY A 59 22.97 -1.88 -4.58
CA GLY A 59 22.15 -1.18 -5.57
C GLY A 59 21.50 0.09 -5.00
N HIS A 60 20.96 0.91 -5.87
CA HIS A 60 20.22 2.11 -5.46
C HIS A 60 18.96 1.73 -4.68
N ARG A 61 18.11 0.85 -5.26
CA ARG A 61 16.93 0.32 -4.59
C ARG A 61 16.71 -1.14 -4.98
N ASP A 62 17.12 -2.04 -4.09
CA ASP A 62 16.91 -3.47 -4.20
C ASP A 62 15.77 -3.89 -3.29
N SER A 63 14.81 -4.67 -3.80
CA SER A 63 13.57 -5.02 -3.11
C SER A 63 13.08 -6.43 -3.46
N ALA A 64 12.08 -6.91 -2.72
CA ALA A 64 11.36 -8.17 -2.95
C ALA A 64 12.26 -9.40 -3.15
N PRO A 65 13.24 -9.69 -2.26
CA PRO A 65 14.11 -10.85 -2.43
C PRO A 65 13.35 -12.17 -2.31
N ARG A 66 13.77 -13.18 -3.12
CA ARG A 66 13.27 -14.57 -3.05
C ARG A 66 14.40 -15.54 -3.38
N PHE A 67 14.66 -16.48 -2.48
CA PHE A 67 15.55 -17.60 -2.80
C PHE A 67 14.92 -18.52 -3.85
N SER A 68 15.77 -19.10 -4.70
CA SER A 68 15.34 -20.22 -5.53
C SER A 68 14.95 -21.42 -4.67
N PRO A 69 14.05 -22.29 -5.13
CA PRO A 69 13.62 -23.49 -4.39
C PRO A 69 14.79 -24.40 -3.97
N ASP A 70 15.85 -24.51 -4.77
CA ASP A 70 17.06 -25.27 -4.45
C ASP A 70 18.07 -24.51 -3.54
N GLY A 71 17.79 -23.24 -3.22
CA GLY A 71 18.60 -22.40 -2.35
C GLY A 71 19.90 -21.86 -2.96
N ARG A 72 20.21 -22.17 -4.24
CA ARG A 72 21.48 -21.78 -4.86
C ARG A 72 21.50 -20.33 -5.32
N LEU A 73 20.34 -19.76 -5.62
CA LEU A 73 20.18 -18.44 -6.21
C LEU A 73 19.27 -17.54 -5.36
N LEU A 74 19.47 -16.24 -5.51
CA LEU A 74 18.62 -15.19 -4.93
C LEU A 74 18.15 -14.26 -6.04
N ALA A 75 16.85 -14.22 -6.31
CA ALA A 75 16.25 -13.23 -7.20
C ALA A 75 15.77 -12.01 -6.40
N PHE A 76 15.74 -10.84 -7.03
CA PHE A 76 15.24 -9.60 -6.46
C PHE A 76 14.97 -8.55 -7.54
N LEU A 77 14.22 -7.52 -7.18
CA LEU A 77 13.98 -6.37 -8.04
C LEU A 77 15.00 -5.28 -7.73
N ARG A 78 15.64 -4.73 -8.76
CA ARG A 78 16.58 -3.60 -8.67
C ARG A 78 16.10 -2.45 -9.52
N ALA A 79 15.92 -1.28 -8.91
CA ALA A 79 15.70 -0.02 -9.61
C ALA A 79 16.98 0.83 -9.60
N THR A 80 17.27 1.48 -10.72
CA THR A 80 18.21 2.60 -10.80
C THR A 80 17.54 3.90 -10.34
N PRO A 81 18.27 4.98 -10.07
CA PRO A 81 17.67 6.27 -9.76
C PRO A 81 16.62 6.66 -10.82
N HIS A 82 15.39 6.91 -10.36
CA HIS A 82 14.24 7.26 -11.22
C HIS A 82 13.91 6.25 -12.34
N GLY A 83 14.54 5.08 -12.33
CA GLY A 83 14.31 4.02 -13.32
C GLY A 83 13.31 2.97 -12.85
N PRO A 84 12.70 2.21 -13.79
CA PRO A 84 11.83 1.11 -13.46
C PRO A 84 12.62 -0.06 -12.86
N ALA A 85 11.98 -0.81 -11.96
CA ALA A 85 12.58 -1.98 -11.33
C ALA A 85 12.71 -3.14 -12.33
N GLN A 86 13.90 -3.76 -12.41
CA GLN A 86 14.16 -4.93 -13.23
C GLN A 86 14.50 -6.14 -12.35
N LEU A 87 14.19 -7.32 -12.85
CA LEU A 87 14.52 -8.59 -12.19
C LEU A 87 15.99 -8.87 -12.33
N HIS A 88 16.63 -9.21 -11.21
CA HIS A 88 18.04 -9.60 -11.11
C HIS A 88 18.15 -10.92 -10.36
N VAL A 89 19.18 -11.70 -10.68
CA VAL A 89 19.52 -12.95 -10.01
C VAL A 89 20.99 -12.92 -9.62
N ALA A 90 21.30 -13.41 -8.42
CA ALA A 90 22.67 -13.55 -7.93
C ALA A 90 22.86 -14.93 -7.29
N ASP A 91 24.12 -15.35 -7.09
CA ASP A 91 24.44 -16.47 -6.21
C ASP A 91 23.88 -16.21 -4.79
N ALA A 92 23.26 -17.20 -4.17
CA ALA A 92 22.68 -17.06 -2.84
C ALA A 92 23.72 -16.76 -1.75
N GLY A 93 24.98 -17.10 -1.96
CA GLY A 93 26.12 -16.78 -1.09
C GLY A 93 26.59 -15.34 -1.18
N GLY A 94 26.20 -14.64 -2.23
CA GLY A 94 26.61 -13.29 -2.59
C GLY A 94 27.43 -13.24 -3.87
N GLY A 95 27.68 -12.06 -4.39
CA GLY A 95 28.36 -11.82 -5.65
C GLY A 95 27.65 -10.73 -6.45
N GLU A 96 28.09 -10.52 -7.68
CA GLU A 96 27.44 -9.60 -8.60
C GLU A 96 26.13 -10.17 -9.11
N ALA A 97 25.11 -9.33 -9.19
CA ALA A 97 23.81 -9.75 -9.68
C ALA A 97 23.70 -9.56 -11.19
N VAL A 98 23.21 -10.57 -11.88
CA VAL A 98 22.93 -10.55 -13.31
C VAL A 98 21.51 -10.03 -13.54
N GLN A 99 21.36 -9.06 -14.44
CA GLN A 99 20.06 -8.58 -14.86
C GLN A 99 19.36 -9.63 -15.74
N VAL A 100 18.05 -9.85 -15.50
CA VAL A 100 17.26 -10.89 -16.19
C VAL A 100 16.24 -10.28 -17.14
N THR A 101 15.73 -9.08 -16.84
CA THR A 101 14.67 -8.42 -17.64
C THR A 101 15.06 -7.01 -18.06
N ASN A 102 14.42 -6.51 -19.14
CA ASN A 102 14.49 -5.11 -19.57
C ASN A 102 13.09 -4.56 -19.90
N ALA A 103 12.11 -4.85 -19.04
CA ALA A 103 10.74 -4.41 -19.22
C ALA A 103 10.65 -2.87 -19.23
N PRO A 104 10.06 -2.23 -20.26
CA PRO A 104 10.05 -0.76 -20.41
C PRO A 104 9.50 -0.01 -19.20
N LEU A 105 8.47 -0.55 -18.56
CA LEU A 105 7.83 0.01 -17.36
C LEU A 105 8.15 -0.79 -16.08
N GLY A 106 9.14 -1.69 -16.16
CA GLY A 106 9.62 -2.50 -15.04
C GLY A 106 8.77 -3.73 -14.76
N VAL A 107 9.28 -4.49 -13.78
CA VAL A 107 8.66 -5.71 -13.26
C VAL A 107 7.97 -5.37 -11.93
N THR A 108 6.72 -5.81 -11.77
CA THR A 108 5.92 -5.53 -10.57
C THR A 108 5.86 -6.72 -9.60
N GLU A 109 5.90 -7.95 -10.14
CA GLU A 109 5.81 -9.19 -9.36
C GLU A 109 6.58 -10.29 -10.08
N TYR A 110 7.12 -11.26 -9.32
CA TYR A 110 7.73 -12.45 -9.90
C TYR A 110 7.67 -13.65 -8.94
N ARG A 111 7.81 -14.86 -9.51
CA ARG A 111 7.88 -16.13 -8.78
C ARG A 111 8.87 -17.08 -9.43
N TRP A 112 9.62 -17.81 -8.63
CA TRP A 112 10.43 -18.93 -9.09
C TRP A 112 9.55 -20.07 -9.58
N ARG A 113 9.89 -20.68 -10.73
CA ARG A 113 9.39 -22.01 -11.07
C ARG A 113 10.03 -23.03 -10.11
N PRO A 114 9.29 -24.09 -9.67
CA PRO A 114 9.76 -25.02 -8.65
C PRO A 114 11.08 -25.72 -8.95
N ASP A 115 11.47 -25.87 -10.22
CA ASP A 115 12.73 -26.47 -10.65
C ASP A 115 13.94 -25.51 -10.59
N SER A 116 13.76 -24.27 -10.12
CA SER A 116 14.79 -23.23 -10.04
C SER A 116 15.39 -22.77 -11.39
N ARG A 117 14.79 -23.16 -12.53
CA ARG A 117 15.34 -22.89 -13.87
C ARG A 117 14.69 -21.71 -14.60
N ALA A 118 13.54 -21.25 -14.12
CA ALA A 118 12.82 -20.12 -14.73
C ALA A 118 12.13 -19.27 -13.67
N LEU A 119 11.77 -18.06 -14.09
CA LEU A 119 11.02 -17.08 -13.32
C LEU A 119 9.77 -16.67 -14.12
N GLY A 120 8.59 -16.80 -13.51
CA GLY A 120 7.38 -16.13 -13.97
C GLY A 120 7.36 -14.71 -13.43
N PHE A 121 7.02 -13.73 -14.25
CA PHE A 121 6.94 -12.34 -13.80
C PHE A 121 5.80 -11.58 -14.49
N ILE A 122 5.43 -10.45 -13.88
CA ILE A 122 4.41 -9.52 -14.40
C ILE A 122 5.08 -8.20 -14.77
N ALA A 123 4.84 -7.74 -15.99
CA ALA A 123 5.28 -6.45 -16.48
C ALA A 123 4.17 -5.76 -17.31
N ARG A 124 4.14 -4.42 -17.26
CA ARG A 124 3.23 -3.63 -18.07
C ARG A 124 3.79 -3.47 -19.49
N VAL A 125 2.91 -3.68 -20.47
CA VAL A 125 3.23 -3.57 -21.90
C VAL A 125 2.69 -2.26 -22.45
N PRO A 126 3.55 -1.24 -22.62
CA PRO A 126 3.12 0.03 -23.18
C PRO A 126 2.75 -0.09 -24.65
N GLN A 127 1.72 0.64 -25.08
CA GLN A 127 1.38 0.78 -26.50
C GLN A 127 2.51 1.53 -27.24
N PRO A 128 2.81 1.16 -28.50
CA PRO A 128 3.80 1.87 -29.30
C PRO A 128 3.49 3.36 -29.42
N GLY A 129 4.50 4.23 -29.30
CA GLY A 129 4.37 5.67 -29.34
C GLY A 129 3.93 6.33 -28.03
N ARG A 130 3.88 5.57 -26.94
CA ARG A 130 3.59 6.05 -25.58
C ARG A 130 4.72 5.70 -24.62
N TYR A 131 4.81 6.45 -23.53
CA TYR A 131 5.77 6.19 -22.43
C TYR A 131 7.22 6.03 -22.90
N GLY A 132 7.62 6.78 -23.95
CA GLY A 132 8.98 6.74 -24.49
C GLY A 132 9.33 5.50 -25.31
N THR A 133 8.36 4.70 -25.72
CA THR A 133 8.59 3.50 -26.57
C THR A 133 9.05 3.81 -27.98
N VAL A 134 8.86 5.03 -28.46
CA VAL A 134 9.35 5.52 -29.76
C VAL A 134 10.19 6.78 -29.51
N PRO A 135 11.50 6.77 -29.86
CA PRO A 135 12.36 7.94 -29.72
C PRO A 135 11.80 9.14 -30.47
N GLY A 136 11.87 10.33 -29.82
CA GLY A 136 11.42 11.60 -30.42
C GLY A 136 9.91 11.87 -30.29
N ILE A 137 9.13 10.98 -29.69
CA ILE A 137 7.75 11.27 -29.29
C ILE A 137 7.71 11.67 -27.82
N ASP A 138 7.56 12.97 -27.59
CA ASP A 138 7.34 13.51 -26.25
C ASP A 138 5.90 13.24 -25.76
N PRO A 139 5.63 13.27 -24.42
CA PRO A 139 4.29 13.06 -23.89
C PRO A 139 3.19 13.95 -24.49
N GLY A 140 3.54 15.19 -24.86
CA GLY A 140 2.63 16.13 -25.54
C GLY A 140 2.34 15.79 -27.00
N SER A 141 3.16 14.93 -27.62
CA SER A 141 3.04 14.47 -29.02
C SER A 141 2.48 13.06 -29.13
N GLU A 142 2.17 12.40 -28.02
CA GLU A 142 1.53 11.08 -28.03
C GLU A 142 0.17 11.13 -28.75
N PRO A 143 -0.23 10.05 -29.47
CA PRO A 143 -1.54 9.98 -30.09
C PRO A 143 -2.69 10.17 -29.11
N PRO A 144 -3.83 10.78 -29.51
CA PRO A 144 -4.98 10.93 -28.60
C PRO A 144 -5.49 9.55 -28.14
N ARG A 145 -5.96 9.48 -26.87
CA ARG A 145 -6.53 8.28 -26.29
C ARG A 145 -8.01 8.17 -26.63
N ARG A 146 -8.43 7.00 -27.10
CA ARG A 146 -9.83 6.67 -27.30
C ARG A 146 -10.28 5.77 -26.16
N ILE A 147 -11.08 6.31 -25.23
CA ILE A 147 -11.57 5.62 -24.06
C ILE A 147 -12.94 5.01 -24.35
N THR A 148 -13.10 3.71 -24.08
CA THR A 148 -14.34 2.94 -24.30
C THR A 148 -14.75 2.11 -23.10
N THR A 149 -13.99 2.21 -21.97
CA THR A 149 -14.22 1.46 -20.73
C THR A 149 -14.35 2.42 -19.56
N LEU A 150 -15.00 2.02 -18.47
CA LEU A 150 -15.11 2.83 -17.24
C LEU A 150 -13.77 2.86 -16.48
N ARG A 151 -13.04 1.73 -16.43
CA ARG A 151 -11.78 1.58 -15.69
C ARG A 151 -10.58 1.72 -16.62
N PHE A 152 -10.29 2.94 -17.04
CA PHE A 152 -9.23 3.23 -18.01
C PHE A 152 -7.96 3.79 -17.37
N ARG A 153 -7.97 4.08 -16.08
CA ARG A 153 -6.83 4.63 -15.33
C ARG A 153 -6.81 4.12 -13.90
N SER A 154 -5.65 4.22 -13.24
CA SER A 154 -5.45 3.86 -11.83
C SER A 154 -4.46 4.81 -11.19
N ASN A 155 -4.71 5.16 -9.93
CA ASN A 155 -3.81 6.03 -9.16
C ASN A 155 -2.40 5.42 -9.06
N GLY A 156 -1.38 6.24 -9.29
CA GLY A 156 0.02 5.81 -9.32
C GLY A 156 0.45 5.07 -10.59
N VAL A 157 -0.48 4.69 -11.48
CA VAL A 157 -0.19 4.00 -12.75
C VAL A 157 -0.46 4.92 -13.94
N GLY A 158 -1.53 5.71 -13.89
CA GLY A 158 -2.00 6.47 -15.04
C GLY A 158 -2.99 5.68 -15.90
N TYR A 159 -2.90 5.77 -17.21
CA TYR A 159 -3.84 5.13 -18.15
C TYR A 159 -3.53 3.64 -18.32
N THR A 160 -4.30 2.78 -17.65
CA THR A 160 -4.12 1.32 -17.68
C THR A 160 -4.46 0.69 -19.03
N SER A 161 -5.36 1.31 -19.79
CA SER A 161 -5.70 0.85 -21.15
C SER A 161 -4.52 0.89 -22.14
N ASP A 162 -3.51 1.71 -21.89
CA ASP A 162 -2.34 1.87 -22.75
C ASP A 162 -1.17 0.96 -22.34
N GLN A 163 -1.27 0.28 -21.20
CA GLN A 163 -0.16 -0.44 -20.56
C GLN A 163 -0.68 -1.59 -19.70
N ARG A 164 -1.33 -2.56 -20.34
CA ARG A 164 -1.84 -3.74 -19.62
C ARG A 164 -0.72 -4.54 -19.00
N ALA A 165 -0.95 -5.03 -17.79
CA ALA A 165 -0.04 -5.94 -17.08
C ALA A 165 -0.22 -7.37 -17.61
N HIS A 166 0.86 -7.95 -18.10
CA HIS A 166 0.88 -9.30 -18.64
C HIS A 166 1.88 -10.20 -17.95
N VAL A 167 1.60 -11.50 -18.01
CA VAL A 167 2.46 -12.55 -17.46
C VAL A 167 3.50 -12.96 -18.47
N TYR A 168 4.73 -13.08 -17.99
CA TYR A 168 5.91 -13.52 -18.75
C TYR A 168 6.59 -14.69 -18.05
N LEU A 169 7.36 -15.43 -18.83
CA LEU A 169 8.31 -16.44 -18.36
C LEU A 169 9.69 -16.11 -18.93
N VAL A 170 10.72 -16.26 -18.10
CA VAL A 170 12.11 -16.08 -18.51
C VAL A 170 12.98 -17.19 -17.90
N ASP A 171 13.90 -17.74 -18.66
CA ASP A 171 14.87 -18.70 -18.14
C ASP A 171 15.94 -17.98 -17.29
N VAL A 172 16.43 -18.65 -16.27
CA VAL A 172 17.48 -18.12 -15.39
C VAL A 172 18.81 -18.21 -16.10
N PRO A 173 19.56 -17.08 -16.26
CA PRO A 173 20.88 -17.11 -16.85
C PRO A 173 21.89 -17.87 -15.95
N ASP A 174 22.96 -18.38 -16.55
CA ASP A 174 24.08 -18.94 -15.78
C ASP A 174 24.85 -17.79 -15.09
N VAL A 175 24.61 -17.62 -13.79
CA VAL A 175 25.25 -16.57 -12.98
C VAL A 175 26.73 -16.86 -12.68
N TRP A 176 27.21 -18.06 -12.98
CA TRP A 176 28.59 -18.47 -12.79
C TRP A 176 29.38 -18.57 -14.10
N GLY A 177 28.71 -18.39 -15.25
CA GLY A 177 29.28 -18.42 -16.57
C GLY A 177 30.10 -17.17 -16.91
N GLU A 178 30.73 -17.19 -18.06
CA GLU A 178 31.46 -16.03 -18.58
C GLU A 178 30.49 -14.87 -18.86
N PRO A 179 30.83 -13.65 -18.42
CA PRO A 179 29.96 -12.49 -18.66
C PRO A 179 29.88 -12.15 -20.14
N SER A 180 28.71 -11.76 -20.61
CA SER A 180 28.55 -11.26 -21.98
C SER A 180 29.28 -9.94 -22.16
N THR A 181 30.16 -9.87 -23.18
CA THR A 181 30.95 -8.68 -23.51
C THR A 181 30.43 -8.05 -24.81
N ALA A 182 30.42 -6.72 -24.89
CA ALA A 182 30.10 -6.03 -26.12
C ALA A 182 31.13 -6.37 -27.21
N PRO A 183 30.70 -6.71 -28.43
CA PRO A 183 31.64 -6.80 -29.54
C PRO A 183 32.31 -5.45 -29.77
N ALA A 184 33.59 -5.44 -30.09
CA ALA A 184 34.27 -4.22 -30.47
C ALA A 184 33.58 -3.60 -31.70
N PRO A 185 33.45 -2.28 -31.80
CA PRO A 185 32.91 -1.65 -32.99
C PRO A 185 33.83 -2.01 -34.21
N PRO A 186 33.26 -2.25 -35.39
CA PRO A 186 34.07 -2.50 -36.57
C PRO A 186 34.99 -1.30 -36.86
N VAL A 187 36.23 -1.60 -37.28
CA VAL A 187 37.32 -0.63 -37.46
C VAL A 187 37.06 0.40 -38.56
N ASP A 188 36.04 0.16 -39.44
CA ASP A 188 35.78 0.91 -40.68
C ASP A 188 34.40 1.61 -40.66
N VAL A 189 34.01 2.23 -39.56
CA VAL A 189 32.82 3.09 -39.60
C VAL A 189 33.27 4.55 -39.61
N GLU A 190 33.20 5.20 -40.77
CA GLU A 190 33.13 6.65 -40.86
C GLU A 190 31.94 7.09 -39.99
N SER A 191 32.22 7.66 -38.82
CA SER A 191 31.20 8.14 -37.90
C SER A 191 30.56 9.40 -38.47
N GLU A 192 29.45 9.25 -39.20
CA GLU A 192 28.50 10.36 -39.26
C GLU A 192 27.96 10.60 -37.85
N GLY A 193 28.34 11.75 -37.32
CA GLY A 193 28.09 12.11 -35.92
C GLY A 193 26.63 12.27 -35.58
N GLY A 194 26.10 11.30 -34.87
CA GLY A 194 24.88 11.38 -34.10
C GLY A 194 25.10 10.57 -32.85
N ALA A 195 25.32 11.23 -31.72
CA ALA A 195 25.29 10.54 -30.44
C ALA A 195 23.89 9.91 -30.29
N SER A 196 23.84 8.58 -30.38
CA SER A 196 22.62 7.82 -30.07
C SER A 196 22.24 8.13 -28.64
N THR A 197 21.07 8.73 -28.43
CA THR A 197 20.45 8.93 -27.12
C THR A 197 19.76 7.64 -26.64
N GLU A 198 19.94 6.54 -27.34
CA GLU A 198 19.39 5.24 -26.95
C GLU A 198 20.14 4.72 -25.73
N ARG A 199 19.40 4.35 -24.72
CA ARG A 199 19.92 3.66 -23.55
C ARG A 199 20.51 2.34 -24.04
N PRO A 200 21.81 2.03 -23.80
CA PRO A 200 22.38 0.80 -24.26
C PRO A 200 21.58 -0.39 -23.70
N GLU A 201 21.14 -1.28 -24.58
CA GLU A 201 20.48 -2.51 -24.14
C GLU A 201 21.49 -3.36 -23.34
N PRO A 202 21.08 -3.90 -22.18
CA PRO A 202 21.91 -4.81 -21.42
C PRO A 202 22.26 -6.02 -22.28
N LEU A 203 23.55 -6.36 -22.34
CA LEU A 203 24.05 -7.49 -23.12
C LEU A 203 23.71 -8.82 -22.44
N GLY A 204 23.37 -9.84 -23.26
CA GLY A 204 23.22 -11.21 -22.78
C GLY A 204 21.94 -11.48 -21.98
N LEU A 205 20.92 -10.64 -22.12
CA LEU A 205 19.62 -10.92 -21.51
C LEU A 205 19.01 -12.20 -22.09
N PRO A 206 18.46 -13.08 -21.22
CA PRO A 206 17.69 -14.22 -21.70
C PRO A 206 16.40 -13.77 -22.39
N PRO A 207 15.92 -14.51 -23.41
CA PRO A 207 14.69 -14.16 -24.10
C PRO A 207 13.47 -14.26 -23.16
N GLU A 208 12.68 -13.17 -23.11
CA GLU A 208 11.44 -13.11 -22.37
C GLU A 208 10.30 -13.71 -23.22
N ARG A 209 9.50 -14.59 -22.64
CA ARG A 209 8.32 -15.17 -23.29
C ARG A 209 7.04 -14.64 -22.66
N GLN A 210 6.27 -13.84 -23.40
CA GLN A 210 4.96 -13.37 -22.97
C GLN A 210 3.95 -14.53 -23.01
N LEU A 211 3.29 -14.78 -21.87
CA LEU A 211 2.33 -15.88 -21.71
C LEU A 211 0.88 -15.45 -21.91
N THR A 212 0.57 -14.17 -21.63
CA THR A 212 -0.80 -13.63 -21.72
C THR A 212 -0.85 -12.42 -22.64
N THR A 213 -1.99 -12.23 -23.30
CA THR A 213 -2.27 -11.10 -24.18
C THR A 213 -3.72 -10.64 -23.99
N GLY A 214 -4.08 -9.51 -24.59
CA GLY A 214 -5.46 -8.99 -24.56
C GLY A 214 -5.61 -7.73 -23.70
N ASP A 215 -6.83 -7.21 -23.65
CA ASP A 215 -7.15 -5.96 -22.95
C ASP A 215 -7.52 -6.24 -21.48
N PHE A 216 -6.61 -6.90 -20.74
CA PHE A 216 -6.79 -7.29 -19.35
C PHE A 216 -5.49 -7.09 -18.57
N ASP A 217 -5.62 -6.68 -17.31
CA ASP A 217 -4.51 -6.72 -16.36
C ASP A 217 -4.43 -8.09 -15.68
N HIS A 218 -3.21 -8.53 -15.36
CA HIS A 218 -2.91 -9.72 -14.59
C HIS A 218 -2.16 -9.34 -13.30
N THR A 219 -2.47 -10.04 -12.21
CA THR A 219 -1.81 -9.92 -10.90
C THR A 219 -1.74 -11.29 -10.25
N GLY A 220 -0.88 -11.44 -9.25
CA GLY A 220 -0.75 -12.70 -8.50
C GLY A 220 -0.21 -13.85 -9.34
N LEU A 221 0.83 -14.50 -8.85
CA LEU A 221 1.47 -15.64 -9.52
C LEU A 221 1.63 -16.81 -8.55
N ALA A 222 1.20 -18.03 -8.95
CA ALA A 222 1.45 -19.26 -8.20
C ALA A 222 1.67 -20.45 -9.14
N PHE A 223 2.89 -20.99 -9.18
CA PHE A 223 3.20 -22.20 -9.95
C PHE A 223 2.59 -23.46 -9.31
N ALA A 224 2.25 -24.43 -10.14
CA ALA A 224 2.03 -25.80 -9.69
C ALA A 224 3.33 -26.39 -9.12
N PRO A 225 3.26 -27.35 -8.17
CA PRO A 225 4.46 -27.95 -7.58
C PRO A 225 5.41 -28.61 -8.58
N ASP A 226 4.89 -29.10 -9.69
CA ASP A 226 5.67 -29.68 -10.79
C ASP A 226 6.11 -28.67 -11.85
N GLY A 227 5.72 -27.40 -11.71
CA GLY A 227 6.02 -26.32 -12.65
C GLY A 227 5.26 -26.35 -13.97
N SER A 228 4.31 -27.26 -14.14
CA SER A 228 3.56 -27.46 -15.39
C SER A 228 2.50 -26.41 -15.65
N THR A 229 2.00 -25.73 -14.61
CA THR A 229 1.02 -24.65 -14.74
C THR A 229 1.36 -23.45 -13.86
N LEU A 230 0.82 -22.28 -14.22
CA LEU A 230 0.95 -21.01 -13.50
C LEU A 230 -0.43 -20.38 -13.34
N LEU A 231 -0.83 -20.11 -12.11
CA LEU A 231 -2.05 -19.35 -11.80
C LEU A 231 -1.77 -17.86 -11.84
N THR A 232 -2.76 -17.11 -12.33
CA THR A 232 -2.79 -15.63 -12.26
C THR A 232 -4.22 -15.12 -12.09
N ILE A 233 -4.37 -13.97 -11.47
CA ILE A 233 -5.65 -13.29 -11.22
C ILE A 233 -5.89 -12.29 -12.35
N SER A 234 -7.10 -12.26 -12.91
CA SER A 234 -7.47 -11.30 -13.95
C SER A 234 -8.98 -11.10 -13.96
N ALA A 235 -9.47 -9.96 -14.43
CA ALA A 235 -10.89 -9.73 -14.72
C ALA A 235 -11.06 -9.74 -16.25
N ARG A 236 -11.61 -10.84 -16.80
CA ARG A 236 -11.68 -11.08 -18.26
C ARG A 236 -13.10 -11.31 -18.77
N HIS A 237 -14.06 -11.54 -17.87
CA HIS A 237 -15.46 -11.76 -18.17
C HIS A 237 -16.13 -10.53 -18.80
N GLU A 238 -17.26 -10.70 -19.45
CA GLU A 238 -17.97 -9.63 -20.17
C GLU A 238 -18.38 -8.46 -19.26
N GLY A 239 -18.79 -8.76 -18.01
CA GLY A 239 -19.22 -7.76 -17.01
C GLY A 239 -18.12 -6.98 -16.32
N ARG A 240 -16.84 -7.29 -16.56
CA ARG A 240 -15.66 -6.77 -15.81
C ARG A 240 -15.57 -5.25 -15.70
N ASP A 241 -16.17 -4.51 -16.62
CA ASP A 241 -16.18 -3.04 -16.61
C ASP A 241 -17.21 -2.46 -15.63
N HIS A 242 -18.15 -3.27 -15.18
CA HIS A 242 -19.28 -2.87 -14.35
C HIS A 242 -19.32 -3.53 -12.96
N ASP A 243 -18.45 -4.52 -12.69
CA ASP A 243 -18.39 -5.24 -11.43
C ASP A 243 -16.96 -5.34 -10.86
N LEU A 244 -16.80 -5.95 -9.69
CA LEU A 244 -15.53 -6.09 -8.98
C LEU A 244 -15.02 -7.54 -8.96
N ALA A 245 -15.78 -8.47 -9.55
CA ALA A 245 -15.40 -9.87 -9.57
C ALA A 245 -14.13 -10.08 -10.39
N SER A 246 -13.29 -10.99 -9.96
CA SER A 246 -12.11 -11.43 -10.68
C SER A 246 -12.14 -12.93 -10.91
N GLU A 247 -11.31 -13.39 -11.83
CA GLU A 247 -11.15 -14.78 -12.20
C GLU A 247 -9.76 -15.26 -11.83
N LEU A 248 -9.65 -16.53 -11.51
CA LEU A 248 -8.37 -17.21 -11.40
C LEU A 248 -8.13 -17.97 -12.71
N VAL A 249 -7.07 -17.59 -13.42
CA VAL A 249 -6.70 -18.15 -14.72
C VAL A 249 -5.50 -19.07 -14.53
N GLU A 250 -5.54 -20.26 -15.06
CA GLU A 250 -4.43 -21.20 -15.09
C GLU A 250 -3.83 -21.29 -16.49
N LEU A 251 -2.55 -21.00 -16.58
CA LEU A 251 -1.74 -21.05 -17.80
C LEU A 251 -0.98 -22.38 -17.84
N LEU A 252 -1.05 -23.12 -18.93
CA LEU A 252 -0.28 -24.37 -19.13
C LEU A 252 1.11 -24.01 -19.64
N ILE A 253 2.14 -24.30 -18.86
CA ILE A 253 3.53 -23.99 -19.23
C ILE A 253 4.08 -25.12 -20.08
N ASP A 254 4.34 -24.81 -21.37
CA ASP A 254 5.09 -25.71 -22.24
C ASP A 254 6.60 -25.63 -21.90
N PRO A 255 7.21 -26.71 -21.38
CA PRO A 255 8.64 -26.71 -21.06
C PRO A 255 9.54 -26.51 -22.28
N ALA A 256 9.07 -26.88 -23.47
CA ALA A 256 9.83 -26.74 -24.71
C ALA A 256 9.70 -25.35 -25.34
N GLY A 257 8.77 -24.52 -24.89
CA GLY A 257 8.58 -23.15 -25.35
C GLY A 257 8.09 -23.01 -26.79
N THR A 258 7.61 -24.09 -27.41
CA THR A 258 7.31 -24.17 -28.84
C THR A 258 5.93 -23.65 -29.24
N ALA A 259 5.01 -23.51 -28.27
CA ALA A 259 3.65 -23.06 -28.55
C ALA A 259 3.61 -21.53 -28.76
N SER A 260 3.06 -21.09 -29.88
CA SER A 260 2.82 -19.67 -30.19
C SER A 260 1.76 -19.02 -29.32
N ARG A 261 0.93 -19.81 -28.66
CA ARG A 261 -0.08 -19.40 -27.66
C ARG A 261 -0.08 -20.39 -26.52
N VAL A 262 -0.03 -19.87 -25.30
CA VAL A 262 -0.12 -20.68 -24.07
C VAL A 262 -1.57 -21.10 -23.87
N PRO A 263 -1.88 -22.41 -23.77
CA PRO A 263 -3.23 -22.83 -23.42
C PRO A 263 -3.59 -22.37 -22.02
N GLU A 264 -4.84 -21.95 -21.85
CA GLU A 264 -5.34 -21.42 -20.58
C GLU A 264 -6.71 -22.02 -20.24
N ARG A 265 -7.00 -22.09 -18.93
CA ARG A 265 -8.33 -22.43 -18.41
C ARG A 265 -8.71 -21.51 -17.27
N ILE A 266 -10.00 -21.33 -17.06
CA ILE A 266 -10.51 -20.64 -15.87
C ILE A 266 -10.59 -21.63 -14.74
N ALA A 267 -9.75 -21.43 -13.71
CA ALA A 267 -9.74 -22.25 -12.49
C ALA A 267 -10.82 -21.81 -11.49
N LEU A 268 -11.14 -20.50 -11.47
CA LEU A 268 -12.25 -19.94 -10.69
C LEU A 268 -12.91 -18.84 -11.55
N PRO A 269 -14.21 -19.00 -11.93
CA PRO A 269 -14.90 -18.03 -12.76
C PRO A 269 -15.38 -16.82 -11.94
N ALA A 270 -15.60 -15.68 -12.63
CA ALA A 270 -16.15 -14.47 -12.02
C ALA A 270 -17.53 -14.67 -11.38
N SER A 271 -18.30 -15.68 -11.85
CA SER A 271 -19.60 -16.04 -11.25
C SER A 271 -19.51 -16.55 -9.81
N ALA A 272 -18.30 -16.84 -9.31
CA ALA A 272 -18.07 -17.10 -7.89
C ALA A 272 -18.28 -15.85 -7.00
N GLY A 273 -18.37 -14.65 -7.60
CA GLY A 273 -18.63 -13.40 -6.88
C GLY A 273 -17.53 -12.99 -5.93
N LEU A 274 -16.27 -13.29 -6.28
CA LEU A 274 -15.09 -12.97 -5.46
C LEU A 274 -14.22 -11.90 -6.14
N HIS A 275 -13.79 -10.94 -5.34
CA HIS A 275 -12.64 -10.08 -5.64
C HIS A 275 -11.39 -10.71 -5.02
N ILE A 276 -10.48 -11.22 -5.85
CA ILE A 276 -9.31 -11.98 -5.41
C ILE A 276 -8.12 -11.03 -5.28
N GLY A 277 -7.54 -10.96 -4.07
CA GLY A 277 -6.35 -10.15 -3.79
C GLY A 277 -5.04 -10.94 -3.94
N GLN A 278 -5.01 -12.21 -3.48
CA GLN A 278 -3.83 -13.07 -3.48
C GLN A 278 -4.16 -14.51 -3.82
N VAL A 279 -3.18 -15.21 -4.40
CA VAL A 279 -3.26 -16.65 -4.67
C VAL A 279 -2.02 -17.38 -4.16
N ALA A 280 -2.19 -18.57 -3.61
CA ALA A 280 -1.10 -19.47 -3.25
C ALA A 280 -1.45 -20.90 -3.63
N ARG A 281 -0.43 -21.70 -3.88
CA ARG A 281 -0.56 -23.12 -4.17
C ARG A 281 0.31 -23.92 -3.21
N ALA A 282 -0.29 -24.91 -2.57
CA ALA A 282 0.39 -25.80 -1.63
C ALA A 282 1.18 -26.89 -2.37
N GLY A 283 2.09 -27.57 -1.65
CA GLY A 283 2.90 -28.65 -2.21
C GLY A 283 2.10 -29.89 -2.65
N ASP A 284 0.88 -30.06 -2.15
CA ASP A 284 -0.08 -31.11 -2.59
C ASP A 284 -0.94 -30.65 -3.80
N GLY A 285 -0.73 -29.43 -4.30
CA GLY A 285 -1.49 -28.85 -5.40
C GLY A 285 -2.74 -28.08 -4.98
N SER A 286 -3.14 -28.09 -3.71
CA SER A 286 -4.28 -27.32 -3.19
C SER A 286 -4.10 -25.83 -3.48
N ILE A 287 -5.19 -25.17 -3.90
CA ILE A 287 -5.20 -23.74 -4.25
C ILE A 287 -5.92 -22.96 -3.15
N PHE A 288 -5.27 -21.91 -2.69
CA PHE A 288 -5.80 -20.96 -1.71
C PHE A 288 -5.83 -19.56 -2.28
N VAL A 289 -6.89 -18.81 -1.98
CA VAL A 289 -6.99 -17.40 -2.34
C VAL A 289 -7.40 -16.56 -1.13
N LEU A 290 -6.83 -15.37 -1.02
CA LEU A 290 -7.37 -14.29 -0.19
C LEU A 290 -8.33 -13.49 -1.05
N ALA A 291 -9.59 -13.42 -0.63
CA ALA A 291 -10.61 -12.77 -1.43
C ALA A 291 -11.72 -12.18 -0.57
N GLU A 292 -12.47 -11.26 -1.17
CA GLU A 292 -13.67 -10.66 -0.63
C GLU A 292 -14.89 -11.09 -1.47
N HIS A 293 -15.98 -11.42 -0.80
CA HIS A 293 -17.23 -11.69 -1.50
C HIS A 293 -17.94 -10.38 -1.84
N VAL A 294 -18.08 -10.06 -3.11
CA VAL A 294 -18.59 -8.75 -3.59
C VAL A 294 -20.14 -8.72 -3.75
N GLY A 295 -20.84 -9.59 -3.03
CA GLY A 295 -22.30 -9.64 -3.00
C GLY A 295 -22.93 -10.14 -4.31
N GLU A 296 -24.26 -10.23 -4.34
CA GLU A 296 -25.02 -10.70 -5.52
C GLU A 296 -24.86 -9.77 -6.74
N SER A 297 -24.66 -8.49 -6.50
CA SER A 297 -24.43 -7.49 -7.57
C SER A 297 -22.99 -7.52 -8.11
N SER A 298 -22.09 -8.29 -7.52
CA SER A 298 -20.64 -8.28 -7.75
C SER A 298 -20.00 -6.87 -7.62
N ARG A 299 -20.64 -5.96 -6.84
CA ARG A 299 -20.20 -4.57 -6.60
C ARG A 299 -20.07 -4.22 -5.13
N ASP A 300 -20.75 -4.95 -4.24
CA ASP A 300 -20.81 -4.66 -2.82
C ASP A 300 -19.52 -5.05 -2.10
N PHE A 301 -18.60 -4.08 -2.02
CA PHE A 301 -17.31 -4.24 -1.32
C PHE A 301 -17.29 -3.57 0.06
N VAL A 302 -18.33 -2.82 0.44
CA VAL A 302 -18.31 -2.03 1.68
C VAL A 302 -18.18 -2.91 2.90
N ALA A 303 -17.02 -2.79 3.56
CA ALA A 303 -16.63 -3.57 4.74
C ALA A 303 -16.75 -5.10 4.56
N ARG A 304 -16.62 -5.59 3.34
CA ARG A 304 -16.48 -7.01 3.08
C ARG A 304 -15.12 -7.48 3.59
N THR A 305 -15.13 -8.32 4.60
CA THR A 305 -13.89 -8.83 5.18
C THR A 305 -13.19 -9.76 4.22
N THR A 306 -11.88 -9.58 4.06
CA THR A 306 -11.04 -10.53 3.34
C THR A 306 -11.02 -11.87 4.07
N GLY A 307 -11.27 -12.93 3.33
CA GLY A 307 -11.25 -14.31 3.83
C GLY A 307 -10.22 -15.17 3.13
N LEU A 308 -9.82 -16.25 3.79
CA LEU A 308 -9.09 -17.34 3.16
C LEU A 308 -10.10 -18.33 2.57
N PHE A 309 -9.97 -18.60 1.26
CA PHE A 309 -10.76 -19.60 0.56
C PHE A 309 -9.85 -20.71 0.04
N ARG A 310 -10.34 -21.93 0.07
CA ARG A 310 -9.74 -23.09 -0.62
C ARG A 310 -10.62 -23.46 -1.80
N LEU A 311 -10.02 -23.67 -2.96
CA LEU A 311 -10.73 -24.22 -4.11
C LEU A 311 -10.92 -25.72 -3.90
N GLY A 312 -12.18 -26.18 -4.03
CA GLY A 312 -12.52 -27.59 -4.03
C GLY A 312 -12.09 -28.29 -5.34
N GLU A 313 -12.21 -29.61 -5.40
CA GLU A 313 -11.91 -30.41 -6.60
C GLU A 313 -12.79 -30.01 -7.81
N THR A 314 -14.01 -29.54 -7.56
CA THR A 314 -14.95 -29.03 -8.57
C THR A 314 -14.68 -27.58 -8.98
N GLY A 315 -13.71 -26.90 -8.36
CA GLY A 315 -13.41 -25.49 -8.56
C GLY A 315 -14.23 -24.53 -7.68
N ASP A 316 -15.18 -25.02 -6.89
CA ASP A 316 -15.99 -24.19 -6.00
C ASP A 316 -15.17 -23.67 -4.82
N PRO A 317 -15.22 -22.34 -4.51
CA PRO A 317 -14.46 -21.77 -3.41
C PRO A 317 -15.15 -22.04 -2.06
N VAL A 318 -14.41 -22.63 -1.13
CA VAL A 318 -14.86 -22.85 0.26
C VAL A 318 -14.15 -21.85 1.17
N ARG A 319 -14.90 -20.93 1.79
CA ARG A 319 -14.37 -19.98 2.76
C ARG A 319 -14.00 -20.71 4.07
N LEU A 320 -12.75 -20.58 4.49
CA LEU A 320 -12.22 -21.21 5.72
C LEU A 320 -12.31 -20.29 6.94
N THR A 321 -12.49 -18.98 6.76
CA THR A 321 -12.51 -18.00 7.85
C THR A 321 -13.88 -17.36 8.02
N GLY A 322 -14.28 -17.04 9.25
CA GLY A 322 -15.58 -16.45 9.55
C GLY A 322 -15.74 -15.04 8.91
N ALA A 323 -16.81 -14.85 8.14
CA ALA A 323 -17.04 -13.60 7.40
C ALA A 323 -17.36 -12.40 8.29
N GLU A 324 -17.96 -12.62 9.46
CA GLU A 324 -18.40 -11.52 10.34
C GLU A 324 -17.30 -11.03 11.28
N SER A 325 -16.31 -11.85 11.63
CA SER A 325 -15.38 -11.59 12.72
C SER A 325 -13.90 -11.66 12.35
N ILE A 326 -13.58 -12.21 11.17
CA ILE A 326 -12.19 -12.37 10.72
C ILE A 326 -11.96 -11.53 9.49
N ASP A 327 -11.03 -10.60 9.62
CA ASP A 327 -10.56 -9.75 8.55
C ASP A 327 -9.07 -10.03 8.31
N LEU A 328 -8.71 -10.50 7.12
CA LEU A 328 -7.34 -10.80 6.74
C LEU A 328 -6.75 -9.64 5.95
N GLU A 329 -5.44 -9.51 6.00
CA GLU A 329 -4.72 -8.53 5.19
C GLU A 329 -4.71 -8.98 3.73
N SER A 330 -5.49 -8.32 2.88
CA SER A 330 -5.72 -8.72 1.49
C SER A 330 -4.47 -8.67 0.61
N SER A 331 -3.49 -7.84 0.97
CA SER A 331 -2.21 -7.70 0.26
C SER A 331 -1.13 -8.67 0.75
N ALA A 332 -1.34 -9.31 1.91
CA ALA A 332 -0.37 -10.24 2.48
C ALA A 332 -0.39 -11.58 1.73
N GLU A 333 0.79 -12.10 1.42
CA GLU A 333 0.94 -13.40 0.76
C GLU A 333 0.58 -14.54 1.73
N PRO A 334 -0.43 -15.38 1.41
CA PRO A 334 -0.72 -16.58 2.21
C PRO A 334 0.36 -17.63 1.99
N VAL A 335 0.82 -18.28 3.08
CA VAL A 335 1.89 -19.28 3.02
C VAL A 335 1.33 -20.64 3.46
N PRO A 336 1.02 -21.55 2.52
CA PRO A 336 0.63 -22.91 2.82
C PRO A 336 1.77 -23.68 3.51
N THR A 337 1.42 -24.53 4.48
CA THR A 337 2.35 -25.38 5.24
C THR A 337 2.13 -26.85 4.93
N ALA A 338 3.13 -27.69 5.22
CA ALA A 338 3.11 -29.12 4.87
C ALA A 338 1.99 -29.91 5.55
N ASP A 339 1.42 -29.41 6.65
CA ASP A 339 0.28 -30.04 7.36
C ASP A 339 -1.10 -29.65 6.77
N GLY A 340 -1.12 -28.96 5.61
CA GLY A 340 -2.34 -28.48 4.95
C GLY A 340 -2.96 -27.23 5.58
N SER A 341 -2.30 -26.61 6.56
CA SER A 341 -2.70 -25.31 7.10
C SER A 341 -2.14 -24.17 6.23
N VAL A 342 -2.63 -22.94 6.46
CA VAL A 342 -2.12 -21.72 5.80
C VAL A 342 -1.83 -20.66 6.86
N LEU A 343 -0.64 -20.06 6.79
CA LEU A 343 -0.29 -18.89 7.56
C LEU A 343 -0.80 -17.62 6.84
N VAL A 344 -1.56 -16.79 7.57
CA VAL A 344 -2.14 -15.56 7.04
C VAL A 344 -2.08 -14.44 8.07
N GLN A 345 -2.05 -13.20 7.62
CA GLN A 345 -2.07 -12.01 8.48
C GLN A 345 -3.52 -11.60 8.76
N ARG A 346 -3.86 -11.43 10.03
CA ARG A 346 -5.17 -11.02 10.50
C ARG A 346 -5.12 -9.60 11.04
N THR A 347 -5.96 -8.73 10.50
CA THR A 347 -6.20 -7.37 10.97
C THR A 347 -7.19 -7.40 12.14
N THR A 348 -6.81 -6.80 13.28
CA THR A 348 -7.69 -6.75 14.46
C THR A 348 -7.30 -5.63 15.42
N ARG A 349 -8.26 -4.75 15.75
CA ARG A 349 -8.14 -3.70 16.78
C ARG A 349 -6.78 -2.98 16.78
N GLY A 350 -6.40 -2.40 15.65
CA GLY A 350 -5.17 -1.65 15.50
C GLY A 350 -3.89 -2.49 15.44
N THR A 351 -4.00 -3.81 15.31
CA THR A 351 -2.87 -4.73 15.14
C THR A 351 -3.00 -5.55 13.87
N VAL A 352 -1.89 -6.12 13.40
CA VAL A 352 -1.87 -7.17 12.38
C VAL A 352 -1.09 -8.34 12.94
N GLN A 353 -1.75 -9.48 13.13
CA GLN A 353 -1.21 -10.68 13.76
C GLN A 353 -1.08 -11.81 12.76
N LEU A 354 -0.08 -12.70 12.94
CA LEU A 354 -0.02 -13.93 12.18
C LEU A 354 -0.91 -15.00 12.85
N VAL A 355 -1.74 -15.63 12.04
CA VAL A 355 -2.57 -16.76 12.45
C VAL A 355 -2.35 -17.94 11.49
N ARG A 356 -2.52 -19.13 12.03
CA ARG A 356 -2.57 -20.39 11.28
C ARG A 356 -4.03 -20.77 11.08
N VAL A 357 -4.45 -21.01 9.85
CA VAL A 357 -5.79 -21.52 9.51
C VAL A 357 -5.64 -22.96 9.04
N SER A 358 -6.25 -23.90 9.75
CA SER A 358 -6.24 -25.32 9.35
C SER A 358 -7.16 -25.57 8.16
N ALA A 359 -7.02 -26.73 7.51
CA ALA A 359 -7.90 -27.18 6.43
C ALA A 359 -9.39 -27.25 6.84
N ALA A 360 -9.67 -27.38 8.15
CA ALA A 360 -11.02 -27.37 8.72
C ALA A 360 -11.51 -25.99 9.15
N GLY A 361 -10.70 -24.91 8.91
CA GLY A 361 -11.05 -23.54 9.28
C GLY A 361 -10.78 -23.18 10.75
N LEU A 362 -10.07 -24.02 11.52
CA LEU A 362 -9.65 -23.67 12.88
C LEU A 362 -8.53 -22.62 12.81
N ILE A 363 -8.71 -21.51 13.52
CA ILE A 363 -7.76 -20.41 13.57
C ILE A 363 -6.96 -20.48 14.87
N THR A 364 -5.64 -20.57 14.76
CA THR A 364 -4.71 -20.58 15.89
C THR A 364 -3.76 -19.40 15.81
N PRO A 365 -3.66 -18.56 16.85
CA PRO A 365 -2.69 -17.45 16.88
C PRO A 365 -1.25 -17.96 16.83
N VAL A 366 -0.41 -17.36 15.99
CA VAL A 366 1.04 -17.57 15.95
C VAL A 366 1.76 -16.43 16.66
N THR A 367 1.25 -15.21 16.52
CA THR A 367 1.75 -14.01 17.24
C THR A 367 0.65 -13.38 18.09
N SER A 368 1.07 -12.54 19.03
CA SER A 368 0.18 -11.73 19.87
C SER A 368 0.89 -10.45 20.33
N GLY A 369 0.12 -9.50 20.90
CA GLY A 369 0.63 -8.25 21.43
C GLY A 369 0.47 -7.06 20.48
N ALA A 370 1.06 -5.93 20.87
CA ALA A 370 0.93 -4.65 20.16
C ALA A 370 1.92 -4.57 18.99
N VAL A 371 1.64 -5.29 17.90
CA VAL A 371 2.47 -5.34 16.71
C VAL A 371 1.63 -5.25 15.43
N VAL A 372 2.27 -4.77 14.38
CA VAL A 372 1.75 -4.77 13.01
C VAL A 372 2.74 -5.55 12.14
N LEU A 373 2.34 -6.73 11.70
CA LEU A 373 3.14 -7.51 10.75
C LEU A 373 3.00 -6.92 9.36
N THR A 374 4.13 -6.79 8.67
CA THR A 374 4.21 -6.31 7.29
C THR A 374 4.64 -7.39 6.30
N GLY A 375 4.95 -8.59 6.80
CA GLY A 375 5.31 -9.73 5.99
C GLY A 375 5.76 -10.92 6.83
N HIS A 376 5.70 -12.11 6.23
CA HIS A 376 6.19 -13.34 6.86
C HIS A 376 6.66 -14.34 5.82
N ASP A 377 7.48 -15.29 6.26
CA ASP A 377 7.89 -16.44 5.49
C ASP A 377 8.12 -17.63 6.42
N THR A 378 8.00 -18.86 5.90
CA THR A 378 8.22 -20.05 6.71
C THR A 378 8.95 -21.15 5.94
N VAL A 379 9.89 -21.83 6.62
CA VAL A 379 10.57 -23.02 6.13
C VAL A 379 10.60 -24.04 7.27
N GLY A 380 9.97 -25.19 7.06
CA GLY A 380 9.74 -26.16 8.11
C GLY A 380 8.93 -25.56 9.26
N GLU A 381 9.46 -25.59 10.47
CA GLU A 381 8.83 -25.02 11.67
C GLU A 381 9.28 -23.57 11.97
N THR A 382 10.24 -23.05 11.20
CA THR A 382 10.79 -21.71 11.42
C THR A 382 9.98 -20.68 10.64
N THR A 383 9.35 -19.75 11.36
CA THR A 383 8.63 -18.62 10.77
C THR A 383 9.35 -17.31 11.09
N VAL A 384 9.66 -16.52 10.08
CA VAL A 384 10.27 -15.19 10.20
C VAL A 384 9.26 -14.12 9.83
N LEU A 385 9.30 -13.02 10.55
CA LEU A 385 8.34 -11.93 10.52
C LEU A 385 9.05 -10.62 10.20
N ALA A 386 8.47 -9.81 9.34
CA ALA A 386 8.71 -8.36 9.28
C ALA A 386 7.60 -7.68 10.09
N PHE A 387 7.97 -6.74 10.97
CA PHE A 387 7.03 -6.12 11.88
C PHE A 387 7.34 -4.66 12.19
N GLN A 388 6.31 -3.97 12.67
CA GLN A 388 6.34 -2.62 13.23
C GLN A 388 5.68 -2.64 14.61
N ASP A 389 6.09 -1.71 15.48
CA ASP A 389 5.45 -1.42 16.75
C ASP A 389 5.52 0.10 17.06
N ALA A 390 5.10 0.51 18.23
CA ALA A 390 5.09 1.94 18.62
C ALA A 390 6.46 2.64 18.58
N LEU A 391 7.56 1.89 18.58
CA LEU A 391 8.94 2.39 18.62
C LEU A 391 9.80 1.87 17.45
N THR A 392 9.18 1.15 16.50
CA THR A 392 9.88 0.43 15.45
C THR A 392 9.18 0.66 14.12
N ALA A 393 9.87 1.31 13.18
CA ALA A 393 9.37 1.55 11.82
C ALA A 393 9.49 0.30 10.92
N GLY A 394 10.39 -0.64 11.25
CA GLY A 394 10.54 -1.91 10.56
C GLY A 394 11.71 -2.72 11.11
N ASP A 395 11.45 -3.96 11.51
CA ASP A 395 12.45 -4.92 11.96
C ASP A 395 12.07 -6.36 11.63
N ILE A 396 13.02 -7.28 11.77
CA ILE A 396 12.85 -8.72 11.54
C ILE A 396 12.88 -9.47 12.87
N ALA A 397 11.99 -10.45 12.99
CA ALA A 397 11.92 -11.35 14.15
C ALA A 397 11.65 -12.79 13.73
N VAL A 398 11.94 -13.76 14.61
CA VAL A 398 11.49 -15.15 14.52
C VAL A 398 10.28 -15.31 15.44
N ALA A 399 9.26 -15.99 14.96
CA ALA A 399 8.11 -16.38 15.79
C ALA A 399 8.53 -17.46 16.77
N GLU A 400 8.30 -17.25 18.06
CA GLU A 400 8.46 -18.19 19.17
C GLU A 400 7.13 -18.25 19.93
N THR A 401 6.13 -18.82 19.28
CA THR A 401 4.69 -18.78 19.63
C THR A 401 4.41 -18.80 21.13
N PRO A 402 3.69 -17.81 21.69
CA PRO A 402 3.10 -16.64 21.02
C PRO A 402 4.01 -15.39 20.97
N ARG A 403 5.26 -15.51 21.38
CA ARG A 403 6.25 -14.43 21.42
C ARG A 403 7.01 -14.30 20.10
N MET A 404 7.81 -13.24 20.01
CA MET A 404 8.74 -13.01 18.92
C MET A 404 10.13 -12.74 19.47
N ARG A 405 11.17 -13.27 18.84
CA ARG A 405 12.56 -12.94 19.11
C ARG A 405 13.11 -12.04 18.02
N ARG A 406 13.39 -10.79 18.35
CA ARG A 406 13.93 -9.80 17.41
C ARG A 406 15.31 -10.22 16.91
N LEU A 407 15.54 -10.09 15.60
CA LEU A 407 16.80 -10.38 14.92
C LEU A 407 17.56 -9.12 14.49
N THR A 408 16.85 -8.00 14.33
CA THR A 408 17.45 -6.74 13.83
C THR A 408 17.03 -5.56 14.70
N ASP A 409 17.71 -4.43 14.55
CA ASP A 409 17.41 -3.19 15.23
C ASP A 409 17.70 -1.98 14.33
N PHE A 410 16.95 -1.86 13.23
CA PHE A 410 17.08 -0.74 12.29
C PHE A 410 16.47 0.55 12.81
N SER A 411 15.63 0.48 13.82
CA SER A 411 14.99 1.65 14.44
C SER A 411 15.75 2.20 15.66
N GLY A 412 16.96 1.69 15.93
CA GLY A 412 17.79 2.14 17.06
C GLY A 412 18.06 3.64 17.06
N ALA A 413 18.45 4.21 15.92
CA ALA A 413 18.66 5.65 15.75
C ALA A 413 17.37 6.47 15.92
N LEU A 414 16.25 5.97 15.42
CA LEU A 414 14.93 6.61 15.54
C LEU A 414 14.53 6.76 17.03
N ARG A 415 14.76 5.74 17.84
CA ARG A 415 14.42 5.79 19.28
C ARG A 415 15.22 6.81 20.09
N THR A 416 16.29 7.39 19.52
CA THR A 416 17.02 8.50 20.14
C THR A 416 16.39 9.87 19.87
N THR A 417 15.30 9.93 19.08
CA THR A 417 14.63 11.18 18.67
C THR A 417 13.37 11.50 19.48
N ASP A 418 13.28 11.09 20.72
CA ASP A 418 12.13 11.34 21.62
C ASP A 418 10.78 10.86 21.02
N VAL A 419 10.75 9.66 20.45
CA VAL A 419 9.51 9.04 20.00
C VAL A 419 8.54 8.83 21.16
N ALA A 420 7.32 9.35 21.06
CA ALA A 420 6.27 9.24 22.05
C ALA A 420 5.31 8.09 21.70
N PRO A 421 5.24 6.99 22.47
CA PRO A 421 4.24 5.96 22.25
C PRO A 421 2.84 6.49 22.55
N GLY A 422 1.85 6.11 21.70
CA GLY A 422 0.46 6.45 21.96
C GLY A 422 -0.11 5.66 23.14
N ARG A 423 -0.84 6.35 24.00
CA ARG A 423 -1.63 5.72 25.06
C ARG A 423 -2.93 5.21 24.44
N GLU A 424 -3.13 3.90 24.45
CA GLU A 424 -4.37 3.27 23.98
C GLU A 424 -5.55 3.64 24.88
N LEU A 425 -6.71 3.93 24.28
CA LEU A 425 -7.93 4.32 24.95
C LEU A 425 -9.14 3.68 24.26
N THR A 426 -10.14 3.28 25.06
CA THR A 426 -11.47 2.97 24.54
C THR A 426 -12.44 3.98 25.11
N GLY A 427 -12.94 4.87 24.26
CA GLY A 427 -14.00 5.83 24.59
C GLY A 427 -15.39 5.18 24.49
N THR A 428 -16.40 5.91 24.96
CA THR A 428 -17.80 5.49 24.87
C THR A 428 -18.55 6.53 24.04
N GLY A 429 -19.12 6.11 22.90
CA GLY A 429 -19.99 6.92 22.08
C GLY A 429 -21.28 7.29 22.80
N ARG A 430 -21.96 8.34 22.34
CA ARG A 430 -23.24 8.82 22.90
C ARG A 430 -24.36 7.78 22.92
N ASP A 431 -24.24 6.77 22.07
CA ASP A 431 -25.13 5.61 21.99
C ASP A 431 -24.65 4.39 22.77
N GLY A 432 -23.56 4.55 23.57
CA GLY A 432 -22.93 3.50 24.35
C GLY A 432 -21.97 2.61 23.54
N TYR A 433 -21.71 2.91 22.27
CA TYR A 433 -20.80 2.14 21.42
C TYR A 433 -19.34 2.37 21.84
N PRO A 434 -18.50 1.31 21.96
CA PRO A 434 -17.09 1.47 22.30
C PRO A 434 -16.29 1.94 21.09
N VAL A 435 -15.60 3.07 21.21
CA VAL A 435 -14.71 3.61 20.18
C VAL A 435 -13.26 3.46 20.63
N HIS A 436 -12.44 2.81 19.84
CA HIS A 436 -11.05 2.50 20.15
C HIS A 436 -10.08 3.46 19.46
N GLY A 437 -9.01 3.88 20.17
CA GLY A 437 -8.02 4.79 19.59
C GLY A 437 -6.84 5.06 20.51
N TRP A 438 -6.12 6.13 20.22
CA TRP A 438 -4.87 6.51 20.90
C TRP A 438 -4.80 8.00 21.17
N VAL A 439 -4.11 8.34 22.25
CA VAL A 439 -3.77 9.71 22.62
C VAL A 439 -2.25 9.80 22.75
N PHE A 440 -1.66 10.74 22.03
CA PHE A 440 -0.24 11.08 22.13
C PHE A 440 -0.10 12.44 22.81
N THR A 441 0.70 12.53 23.84
CA THR A 441 0.86 13.75 24.61
C THR A 441 2.33 14.19 24.58
N PRO A 442 2.63 15.47 24.27
CA PRO A 442 3.98 15.99 24.35
C PRO A 442 4.58 15.86 25.76
N PRO A 443 5.90 15.74 25.90
CA PRO A 443 6.54 15.81 27.21
C PRO A 443 6.41 17.20 27.82
N GLY A 444 6.34 17.28 29.15
CA GLY A 444 6.27 18.54 29.91
C GLY A 444 4.87 18.88 30.41
N PRO A 445 4.74 20.04 31.09
CA PRO A 445 3.46 20.44 31.65
C PRO A 445 2.47 20.88 30.57
N GLY A 446 1.23 20.35 30.66
CA GLY A 446 0.10 20.80 29.83
C GLY A 446 -0.58 22.06 30.40
N PRO A 447 -1.77 22.44 29.88
CA PRO A 447 -2.45 21.73 28.82
C PRO A 447 -1.89 22.05 27.42
N HIS A 448 -1.86 21.02 26.56
CA HIS A 448 -1.37 21.12 25.17
C HIS A 448 -2.53 21.29 24.18
N PRO A 449 -2.40 22.12 23.13
CA PRO A 449 -3.39 22.15 22.04
C PRO A 449 -3.54 20.77 21.43
N VAL A 450 -4.76 20.42 21.05
CA VAL A 450 -5.11 19.08 20.57
C VAL A 450 -5.38 19.08 19.09
N LEU A 451 -4.76 18.15 18.38
CA LEU A 451 -5.06 17.84 16.99
C LEU A 451 -5.83 16.52 16.92
N LEU A 452 -7.09 16.60 16.49
CA LEU A 452 -7.88 15.45 16.12
C LEU A 452 -7.48 15.00 14.73
N THR A 453 -6.93 13.79 14.56
CA THR A 453 -6.55 13.24 13.28
C THR A 453 -7.48 12.11 12.86
N ILE A 454 -7.87 12.07 11.58
CA ILE A 454 -8.84 11.11 11.05
C ILE A 454 -8.19 10.34 9.90
N HIS A 455 -8.20 8.99 9.97
CA HIS A 455 -7.60 8.14 8.94
C HIS A 455 -8.42 8.10 7.64
N GLY A 456 -7.78 7.70 6.56
CA GLY A 456 -8.41 7.42 5.27
C GLY A 456 -9.11 6.05 5.24
N GLY A 457 -9.64 5.69 4.09
CA GLY A 457 -10.37 4.44 3.86
C GLY A 457 -11.75 4.68 3.24
N PRO A 458 -12.90 4.51 3.94
CA PRO A 458 -13.10 4.33 5.40
C PRO A 458 -12.66 2.98 5.98
N PHE A 459 -12.77 1.87 5.22
CA PHE A 459 -12.44 0.53 5.70
C PHE A 459 -10.91 0.33 5.77
N ALA A 460 -10.29 1.04 6.70
CA ALA A 460 -8.90 1.00 7.12
C ALA A 460 -8.84 1.23 8.64
N GLN A 461 -7.66 1.29 9.24
CA GLN A 461 -7.52 1.56 10.68
C GLN A 461 -6.23 2.32 11.00
N TYR A 462 -6.24 3.13 12.04
CA TYR A 462 -5.03 3.46 12.79
C TYR A 462 -4.57 2.23 13.57
N THR A 463 -3.27 2.11 13.73
CA THR A 463 -2.65 0.94 14.36
C THR A 463 -1.77 1.34 15.54
N VAL A 464 -1.30 0.32 16.27
CA VAL A 464 -0.32 0.47 17.35
C VAL A 464 1.09 0.83 16.84
N ALA A 465 1.33 0.74 15.52
CA ALA A 465 2.63 1.06 14.92
C ALA A 465 2.93 2.56 15.01
N LEU A 466 4.21 2.88 14.97
CA LEU A 466 4.69 4.25 14.90
C LEU A 466 4.02 4.98 13.73
N PHE A 467 3.41 6.12 14.03
CA PHE A 467 2.77 6.99 13.04
C PHE A 467 3.52 8.32 12.98
N ASP A 468 4.26 8.55 11.91
CA ASP A 468 5.19 9.68 11.76
C ASP A 468 4.49 11.05 11.89
N GLU A 469 3.26 11.19 11.38
CA GLU A 469 2.49 12.43 11.48
C GLU A 469 2.15 12.79 12.94
N ALA A 470 1.75 11.80 13.74
CA ALA A 470 1.53 12.01 15.16
C ALA A 470 2.83 12.39 15.88
N GLN A 471 3.95 11.73 15.54
CA GLN A 471 5.26 12.00 16.17
C GLN A 471 5.76 13.41 15.87
N VAL A 472 5.61 13.87 14.62
CA VAL A 472 6.02 15.23 14.20
C VAL A 472 5.16 16.30 14.90
N CYS A 473 3.86 16.07 15.02
CA CYS A 473 2.97 16.99 15.74
C CYS A 473 3.28 17.03 17.25
N VAL A 474 3.58 15.88 17.85
CA VAL A 474 3.95 15.79 19.29
C VAL A 474 5.26 16.53 19.56
N ASP A 475 6.29 16.36 18.71
CA ASP A 475 7.56 17.10 18.82
C ASP A 475 7.34 18.61 18.75
N ALA A 476 6.37 19.05 17.94
CA ALA A 476 5.98 20.45 17.81
C ALA A 476 5.09 20.97 18.98
N GLY A 477 4.77 20.15 19.98
CA GLY A 477 4.05 20.53 21.19
C GLY A 477 2.53 20.36 21.13
N TYR A 478 2.01 19.62 20.15
CA TYR A 478 0.58 19.29 20.04
C TYR A 478 0.30 17.91 20.63
N ALA A 479 -0.76 17.79 21.40
CA ALA A 479 -1.34 16.48 21.67
C ALA A 479 -2.09 16.00 20.44
N VAL A 480 -2.03 14.70 20.14
CA VAL A 480 -2.73 14.09 19.01
C VAL A 480 -3.73 13.07 19.52
N VAL A 481 -4.98 13.20 19.09
CA VAL A 481 -6.08 12.28 19.37
C VAL A 481 -6.48 11.62 18.06
N MET A 482 -6.50 10.28 18.02
CA MET A 482 -6.89 9.52 16.84
C MET A 482 -7.66 8.26 17.25
N CYS A 483 -8.70 7.89 16.51
CA CYS A 483 -9.50 6.70 16.78
C CYS A 483 -9.90 5.98 15.50
N ASN A 484 -10.42 4.77 15.70
CA ASN A 484 -11.04 3.95 14.66
C ASN A 484 -12.56 3.99 14.85
N PRO A 485 -13.26 4.95 14.22
CA PRO A 485 -14.70 5.05 14.30
C PRO A 485 -15.40 3.88 13.59
N ARG A 486 -16.69 3.72 13.78
CA ARG A 486 -17.51 2.85 12.93
C ARG A 486 -17.28 3.19 11.45
N GLY A 487 -17.07 2.18 10.64
CA GLY A 487 -16.54 2.28 9.27
C GLY A 487 -15.13 1.69 9.12
N SER A 488 -14.36 1.59 10.20
CA SER A 488 -12.97 1.10 10.19
C SER A 488 -12.89 -0.42 10.05
N SER A 489 -11.74 -0.92 9.55
CA SER A 489 -11.40 -2.34 9.48
C SER A 489 -10.90 -2.88 10.82
N GLY A 490 -10.84 -4.21 10.98
CA GLY A 490 -10.30 -4.87 12.16
C GLY A 490 -11.25 -4.97 13.36
N TYR A 491 -12.50 -4.53 13.22
CA TYR A 491 -13.55 -4.58 14.26
C TYR A 491 -14.76 -5.43 13.86
N GLY A 492 -14.66 -6.14 12.74
CA GLY A 492 -15.72 -6.98 12.20
C GLY A 492 -16.60 -6.27 11.16
N HIS A 493 -17.35 -7.10 10.42
CA HIS A 493 -18.17 -6.65 9.29
C HIS A 493 -19.23 -5.59 9.70
N ALA A 494 -19.98 -5.84 10.79
CA ALA A 494 -21.04 -4.95 11.25
C ALA A 494 -20.49 -3.55 11.61
N HIS A 495 -19.32 -3.46 12.25
CA HIS A 495 -18.65 -2.20 12.58
C HIS A 495 -18.30 -1.38 11.31
N GLY A 496 -17.72 -2.05 10.31
CA GLY A 496 -17.33 -1.39 9.06
C GLY A 496 -18.54 -0.97 8.22
N ARG A 497 -19.55 -1.83 8.14
CA ARG A 497 -20.67 -1.67 7.21
C ARG A 497 -21.72 -0.63 7.63
N VAL A 498 -21.79 -0.28 8.89
CA VAL A 498 -22.86 0.58 9.43
C VAL A 498 -22.93 1.98 8.78
N ILE A 499 -21.80 2.44 8.21
CA ILE A 499 -21.73 3.74 7.52
C ILE A 499 -22.14 3.69 6.04
N ARG A 500 -22.44 2.52 5.50
CA ARG A 500 -22.89 2.38 4.10
C ARG A 500 -24.15 3.21 3.89
N GLN A 501 -24.09 4.15 2.95
CA GLN A 501 -25.13 5.13 2.63
C GLN A 501 -25.55 6.04 3.82
N ARG A 502 -24.60 6.19 4.79
CA ARG A 502 -24.78 7.02 6.00
C ARG A 502 -23.47 7.65 6.46
N MET A 503 -22.56 7.95 5.52
CA MET A 503 -21.30 8.61 5.83
C MET A 503 -21.53 9.97 6.49
N GLY A 504 -20.71 10.31 7.48
CA GLY A 504 -20.81 11.56 8.24
C GLY A 504 -21.85 11.53 9.37
N VAL A 505 -22.44 10.38 9.71
CA VAL A 505 -23.44 10.26 10.78
C VAL A 505 -22.84 9.60 12.02
N LEU A 506 -22.68 8.29 12.01
CA LEU A 506 -22.14 7.53 13.16
C LEU A 506 -20.63 7.65 13.27
N ASP A 507 -19.95 7.70 12.16
CA ASP A 507 -18.51 7.90 12.07
C ASP A 507 -18.08 9.27 12.63
N GLN A 508 -18.80 10.34 12.29
CA GLN A 508 -18.58 11.67 12.87
C GLN A 508 -18.89 11.66 14.39
N ALA A 509 -20.01 11.05 14.78
CA ALA A 509 -20.37 10.95 16.18
C ALA A 509 -19.29 10.26 17.01
N ASP A 510 -18.79 9.11 16.52
CA ASP A 510 -17.74 8.33 17.19
C ASP A 510 -16.43 9.13 17.35
N VAL A 511 -16.03 9.85 16.30
CA VAL A 511 -14.80 10.66 16.33
C VAL A 511 -14.90 11.80 17.36
N LEU A 512 -16.05 12.50 17.41
CA LEU A 512 -16.27 13.59 18.34
C LEU A 512 -16.45 13.08 19.78
N ASP A 513 -17.18 12.00 19.97
CA ASP A 513 -17.38 11.40 21.30
C ASP A 513 -16.07 10.85 21.88
N PHE A 514 -15.22 10.28 21.02
CA PHE A 514 -13.87 9.84 21.43
C PHE A 514 -12.98 11.02 21.82
N LEU A 515 -13.00 12.12 21.06
CA LEU A 515 -12.31 13.36 21.39
C LEU A 515 -12.77 13.88 22.75
N ASP A 516 -14.08 14.03 22.96
CA ASP A 516 -14.67 14.54 24.21
C ASP A 516 -14.29 13.64 25.40
N GLY A 517 -14.31 12.32 25.21
CA GLY A 517 -13.86 11.35 26.21
C GLY A 517 -12.39 11.49 26.56
N ALA A 518 -11.53 11.71 25.57
CA ALA A 518 -10.09 11.92 25.78
C ALA A 518 -9.83 13.23 26.54
N LEU A 519 -10.48 14.32 26.15
CA LEU A 519 -10.38 15.64 26.80
C LEU A 519 -10.84 15.58 28.27
N HIS A 520 -11.91 14.85 28.54
CA HIS A 520 -12.41 14.67 29.90
C HIS A 520 -11.45 13.83 30.78
N ALA A 521 -10.83 12.80 30.18
CA ALA A 521 -9.99 11.84 30.90
C ALA A 521 -8.57 12.34 31.17
N ASP A 522 -8.09 13.34 30.43
CA ASP A 522 -6.69 13.78 30.48
C ASP A 522 -6.56 15.31 30.55
N PRO A 523 -6.29 15.87 31.74
CA PRO A 523 -6.16 17.32 31.93
C PRO A 523 -4.93 17.94 31.24
N ALA A 524 -4.03 17.12 30.66
CA ALA A 524 -2.94 17.63 29.83
C ALA A 524 -3.41 18.06 28.43
N LEU A 525 -4.65 17.77 28.06
CA LEU A 525 -5.27 18.15 26.80
C LEU A 525 -6.06 19.46 26.95
N ASP A 526 -5.82 20.42 26.06
CA ASP A 526 -6.48 21.73 26.09
C ASP A 526 -7.79 21.68 25.28
N ALA A 527 -8.92 21.66 25.99
CA ALA A 527 -10.25 21.60 25.39
C ALA A 527 -10.65 22.88 24.63
N ASP A 528 -9.99 24.00 24.89
CA ASP A 528 -10.28 25.30 24.26
C ASP A 528 -9.42 25.54 23.00
N ARG A 529 -8.41 24.70 22.74
CA ARG A 529 -7.48 24.83 21.61
C ARG A 529 -7.45 23.55 20.78
N LEU A 530 -8.44 23.42 19.90
CA LEU A 530 -8.65 22.22 19.08
C LEU A 530 -8.38 22.50 17.60
N GLY A 531 -7.63 21.61 16.96
CA GLY A 531 -7.49 21.51 15.50
C GLY A 531 -8.00 20.16 15.00
N ILE A 532 -8.34 20.08 13.72
CA ILE A 532 -8.81 18.85 13.09
C ILE A 532 -8.13 18.65 11.74
N MET A 533 -7.71 17.41 11.42
CA MET A 533 -7.11 17.09 10.13
C MET A 533 -7.36 15.65 9.70
N GLY A 534 -7.31 15.44 8.39
CA GLY A 534 -7.39 14.10 7.83
C GLY A 534 -7.22 14.08 6.32
N GLY A 535 -6.90 12.88 5.80
CA GLY A 535 -6.65 12.68 4.37
C GLY A 535 -7.61 11.65 3.75
N SER A 536 -7.98 11.84 2.46
CA SER A 536 -8.88 10.94 1.74
C SER A 536 -10.27 10.90 2.39
N TYR A 537 -10.75 9.76 2.84
CA TYR A 537 -11.94 9.69 3.69
C TYR A 537 -11.80 10.53 4.97
N GLY A 538 -10.61 10.57 5.60
CA GLY A 538 -10.36 11.46 6.73
C GLY A 538 -10.50 12.94 6.35
N GLY A 539 -10.13 13.30 5.12
CA GLY A 539 -10.39 14.63 4.55
C GLY A 539 -11.88 14.91 4.33
N PHE A 540 -12.64 13.91 3.89
CA PHE A 540 -14.10 13.96 3.84
C PHE A 540 -14.68 14.25 5.24
N LEU A 541 -14.29 13.45 6.23
CA LEU A 541 -14.87 13.54 7.56
C LEU A 541 -14.42 14.82 8.29
N THR A 542 -13.21 15.31 8.02
CA THR A 542 -12.74 16.63 8.48
C THR A 542 -13.61 17.76 7.89
N ALA A 543 -13.78 17.79 6.57
CA ALA A 543 -14.56 18.80 5.88
C ALA A 543 -16.07 18.75 6.26
N TRP A 544 -16.58 17.54 6.47
CA TRP A 544 -17.93 17.31 6.96
C TRP A 544 -18.09 17.84 8.40
N THR A 545 -17.16 17.50 9.27
CA THR A 545 -17.21 17.89 10.69
C THR A 545 -17.18 19.41 10.88
N ILE A 546 -16.29 20.14 10.19
CA ILE A 546 -16.22 21.61 10.33
C ILE A 546 -17.43 22.35 9.73
N ALA A 547 -18.25 21.68 8.94
CA ALA A 547 -19.54 22.23 8.49
C ALA A 547 -20.65 22.07 9.53
N HIS A 548 -20.50 21.14 10.50
CA HIS A 548 -21.53 20.79 11.49
C HIS A 548 -21.13 21.07 12.94
N ASP A 549 -19.82 21.22 13.21
CA ASP A 549 -19.25 21.52 14.51
C ASP A 549 -18.18 22.61 14.38
N HIS A 550 -18.34 23.73 15.09
CA HIS A 550 -17.52 24.93 14.94
C HIS A 550 -16.52 25.13 16.09
N ARG A 551 -16.25 24.08 16.89
CA ARG A 551 -15.29 24.15 18.02
C ARG A 551 -13.83 24.24 17.61
N PHE A 552 -13.49 23.88 16.37
CA PHE A 552 -12.12 23.83 15.89
C PHE A 552 -11.60 25.21 15.45
N ALA A 553 -10.43 25.57 15.96
CA ALA A 553 -9.76 26.83 15.62
C ALA A 553 -9.29 26.86 14.16
N ALA A 554 -8.89 25.73 13.61
CA ALA A 554 -8.52 25.54 12.22
C ALA A 554 -8.62 24.06 11.79
N ALA A 555 -8.60 23.83 10.48
CA ALA A 555 -8.66 22.50 9.87
C ALA A 555 -7.63 22.33 8.77
N ILE A 556 -7.21 21.07 8.54
CA ILE A 556 -6.46 20.65 7.34
C ILE A 556 -7.24 19.54 6.64
N VAL A 557 -7.65 19.80 5.40
CA VAL A 557 -8.35 18.86 4.51
C VAL A 557 -7.36 18.41 3.44
N GLU A 558 -6.82 17.20 3.54
CA GLU A 558 -5.84 16.68 2.62
C GLU A 558 -6.46 15.64 1.68
N ARG A 559 -6.22 15.76 0.34
CA ARG A 559 -6.66 14.79 -0.69
C ARG A 559 -8.06 14.20 -0.41
N GLY A 560 -9.03 15.07 -0.09
CA GLY A 560 -10.34 14.67 0.43
C GLY A 560 -11.30 14.15 -0.65
N TYR A 561 -12.16 13.19 -0.27
CA TYR A 561 -13.37 12.82 -0.97
C TYR A 561 -14.48 13.84 -0.64
N LEU A 562 -14.58 14.93 -1.39
CA LEU A 562 -15.33 16.13 -0.96
C LEU A 562 -16.66 16.33 -1.69
N ASP A 563 -16.76 15.82 -2.91
CA ASP A 563 -17.92 15.96 -3.78
C ASP A 563 -18.24 14.62 -4.45
N PRO A 564 -19.09 13.80 -3.79
CA PRO A 564 -19.47 12.49 -4.30
C PRO A 564 -20.07 12.50 -5.72
N GLU A 565 -20.78 13.59 -6.10
CA GLU A 565 -21.41 13.70 -7.41
C GLU A 565 -20.38 13.78 -8.54
N THR A 566 -19.37 14.63 -8.41
CA THR A 566 -18.31 14.78 -9.42
C THR A 566 -17.28 13.69 -9.35
N PHE A 567 -17.14 12.99 -8.22
CA PHE A 567 -16.22 11.88 -8.04
C PHE A 567 -16.53 10.70 -8.97
N VAL A 568 -17.81 10.40 -9.21
CA VAL A 568 -18.28 9.26 -10.02
C VAL A 568 -17.63 9.23 -11.41
N GLY A 569 -17.45 10.35 -12.08
CA GLY A 569 -16.89 10.38 -13.44
C GLY A 569 -15.42 10.75 -13.51
N THR A 570 -14.78 11.09 -12.39
CA THR A 570 -13.44 11.67 -12.36
C THR A 570 -12.41 10.88 -11.54
N SER A 571 -12.82 9.96 -10.69
CA SER A 571 -11.93 9.08 -9.92
C SER A 571 -11.64 7.78 -10.64
N ASP A 572 -10.52 7.14 -10.33
CA ASP A 572 -10.15 5.81 -10.81
C ASP A 572 -11.01 4.68 -10.21
N ILE A 573 -11.71 4.96 -9.10
CA ILE A 573 -12.67 4.06 -8.42
C ILE A 573 -14.09 4.64 -8.39
N GLY A 574 -14.33 5.74 -9.11
CA GLY A 574 -15.57 6.50 -9.02
C GLY A 574 -16.82 5.75 -9.47
N ASP A 575 -16.66 4.75 -10.35
CA ASP A 575 -17.72 3.92 -10.88
C ASP A 575 -18.39 3.02 -9.81
N SER A 576 -17.68 2.70 -8.72
CA SER A 576 -18.15 1.80 -7.67
C SER A 576 -18.18 2.43 -6.28
N PHE A 577 -17.16 3.22 -5.93
CA PHE A 577 -16.98 3.73 -4.55
C PHE A 577 -18.16 4.58 -4.08
N SER A 578 -18.52 5.62 -4.84
CA SER A 578 -19.65 6.50 -4.46
C SER A 578 -20.98 5.75 -4.42
N ASP A 579 -21.25 4.91 -5.40
CA ASP A 579 -22.48 4.13 -5.47
C ASP A 579 -22.72 3.28 -4.24
N GLU A 580 -21.67 2.62 -3.75
CA GLU A 580 -21.77 1.69 -2.63
C GLU A 580 -21.71 2.38 -1.26
N TYR A 581 -20.85 3.39 -1.09
CA TYR A 581 -20.73 4.12 0.18
C TYR A 581 -21.79 5.18 0.38
N VAL A 582 -22.18 5.91 -0.66
CA VAL A 582 -23.07 7.07 -0.58
C VAL A 582 -24.44 6.76 -1.17
N GLY A 583 -24.49 5.93 -2.22
CA GLY A 583 -25.72 5.59 -2.95
C GLY A 583 -25.82 6.35 -4.27
N ARG A 584 -26.92 6.09 -5.02
CA ARG A 584 -27.20 6.67 -6.34
C ARG A 584 -28.29 7.72 -6.34
N ASP A 585 -29.06 7.81 -5.27
CA ASP A 585 -30.11 8.82 -5.16
C ASP A 585 -29.50 10.21 -4.99
N PRO A 586 -29.86 11.21 -5.83
CA PRO A 586 -29.26 12.55 -5.77
C PRO A 586 -29.47 13.26 -4.42
N HIS A 587 -30.59 13.01 -3.72
CA HIS A 587 -30.84 13.61 -2.41
C HIS A 587 -29.92 12.96 -1.36
N LEU A 588 -29.75 11.65 -1.43
CA LEU A 588 -28.87 10.91 -0.53
C LEU A 588 -27.40 11.30 -0.75
N ILE A 589 -26.96 11.44 -2.00
CA ILE A 589 -25.62 11.94 -2.37
C ILE A 589 -25.39 13.32 -1.75
N ARG A 590 -26.33 14.24 -1.95
CA ARG A 590 -26.23 15.62 -1.46
C ARG A 590 -26.19 15.70 0.07
N SER A 591 -26.95 14.84 0.75
CA SER A 591 -27.01 14.80 2.23
C SER A 591 -25.75 14.27 2.88
N GLN A 592 -24.84 13.69 2.12
CA GLN A 592 -23.54 13.15 2.57
C GLN A 592 -22.36 13.85 1.88
N SER A 593 -22.56 15.04 1.30
CA SER A 593 -21.54 15.76 0.52
C SER A 593 -20.96 16.93 1.31
N PRO A 594 -19.66 16.91 1.69
CA PRO A 594 -18.98 18.08 2.25
C PRO A 594 -19.08 19.32 1.36
N GLN A 595 -19.00 19.14 0.02
CA GLN A 595 -19.17 20.22 -0.94
C GLN A 595 -20.56 20.84 -0.88
N ALA A 596 -21.61 20.06 -0.64
CA ALA A 596 -22.97 20.58 -0.49
C ALA A 596 -23.14 21.32 0.84
N ALA A 597 -22.43 20.93 1.88
CA ALA A 597 -22.47 21.53 3.22
C ALA A 597 -21.48 22.70 3.39
N VAL A 598 -20.63 23.01 2.41
CA VAL A 598 -19.52 23.97 2.52
C VAL A 598 -19.96 25.39 2.94
N GLY A 599 -21.20 25.78 2.63
CA GLY A 599 -21.77 27.07 3.02
C GLY A 599 -21.92 27.28 4.54
N ALA A 600 -21.89 26.21 5.33
CA ALA A 600 -21.92 26.25 6.79
C ALA A 600 -20.53 26.36 7.43
N VAL A 601 -19.46 26.15 6.68
CA VAL A 601 -18.08 26.19 7.20
C VAL A 601 -17.69 27.61 7.58
N ARG A 602 -17.10 27.75 8.78
CA ARG A 602 -16.53 29.00 9.32
C ARG A 602 -15.06 28.85 9.71
N THR A 603 -14.63 27.63 9.93
CA THR A 603 -13.31 27.25 10.39
C THR A 603 -12.24 27.57 9.33
N PRO A 604 -11.17 28.31 9.63
CA PRO A 604 -10.03 28.49 8.76
C PRO A 604 -9.53 27.13 8.25
N THR A 605 -9.34 26.97 6.95
CA THR A 605 -9.10 25.67 6.34
C THR A 605 -7.92 25.69 5.37
N LEU A 606 -6.90 24.85 5.64
CA LEU A 606 -5.87 24.50 4.66
C LEU A 606 -6.36 23.29 3.85
N VAL A 607 -6.40 23.45 2.54
CA VAL A 607 -6.66 22.34 1.60
C VAL A 607 -5.34 21.93 0.96
N MET A 608 -4.96 20.65 1.09
CA MET A 608 -3.71 20.13 0.52
C MET A 608 -4.02 19.02 -0.47
N HIS A 609 -3.37 19.02 -1.63
CA HIS A 609 -3.65 18.02 -2.67
C HIS A 609 -2.45 17.74 -3.57
N SER A 610 -2.44 16.58 -4.20
CA SER A 610 -1.45 16.15 -5.18
C SER A 610 -1.94 16.37 -6.61
N ALA A 611 -1.08 16.87 -7.50
CA ALA A 611 -1.47 17.21 -8.88
C ALA A 611 -1.88 16.00 -9.73
N LEU A 612 -1.32 14.82 -9.46
CA LEU A 612 -1.57 13.59 -10.19
C LEU A 612 -2.45 12.60 -9.41
N ASP A 613 -3.21 13.09 -8.42
CA ASP A 613 -4.15 12.25 -7.68
C ASP A 613 -5.32 11.86 -8.57
N LEU A 614 -5.38 10.58 -8.91
CA LEU A 614 -6.48 9.99 -9.67
C LEU A 614 -7.52 9.31 -8.77
N ARG A 615 -7.20 9.08 -7.48
CA ARG A 615 -8.09 8.49 -6.48
C ARG A 615 -9.14 9.50 -5.99
N CYS A 616 -8.66 10.60 -5.43
CA CYS A 616 -9.46 11.79 -5.17
C CYS A 616 -8.95 12.88 -6.10
N PRO A 617 -9.54 13.10 -7.28
CA PRO A 617 -8.96 14.02 -8.27
C PRO A 617 -8.82 15.44 -7.74
N LEU A 618 -7.78 16.15 -8.20
CA LEU A 618 -7.44 17.53 -7.78
C LEU A 618 -8.66 18.47 -7.82
N SER A 619 -9.57 18.27 -8.76
CA SER A 619 -10.82 19.04 -8.87
C SER A 619 -11.71 19.01 -7.62
N GLN A 620 -11.61 17.96 -6.79
CA GLN A 620 -12.29 17.89 -5.49
C GLN A 620 -11.80 19.03 -4.57
N ALA A 621 -10.50 19.19 -4.47
CA ALA A 621 -9.86 20.24 -3.66
C ALA A 621 -10.09 21.65 -4.22
N GLU A 622 -9.92 21.84 -5.54
CA GLU A 622 -10.10 23.12 -6.20
C GLU A 622 -11.52 23.66 -6.03
N ARG A 623 -12.51 22.79 -6.22
CA ARG A 623 -13.92 23.15 -6.06
C ARG A 623 -14.25 23.51 -4.60
N TYR A 624 -13.79 22.72 -3.64
CA TYR A 624 -14.01 22.94 -2.22
C TYR A 624 -13.35 24.24 -1.76
N TYR A 625 -12.06 24.43 -2.08
CA TYR A 625 -11.31 25.66 -1.79
C TYR A 625 -12.00 26.91 -2.38
N SER A 626 -12.40 26.86 -3.65
CA SER A 626 -13.11 27.96 -4.30
C SER A 626 -14.41 28.29 -3.57
N SER A 627 -15.15 27.27 -3.12
CA SER A 627 -16.41 27.48 -2.37
C SER A 627 -16.17 28.09 -1.00
N LEU A 628 -15.14 27.66 -0.26
CA LEU A 628 -14.73 28.27 1.01
C LEU A 628 -14.40 29.76 0.84
N ARG A 629 -13.56 30.08 -0.15
CA ARG A 629 -13.13 31.47 -0.43
C ARG A 629 -14.31 32.37 -0.81
N ARG A 630 -15.23 31.86 -1.65
CA ARG A 630 -16.46 32.58 -2.03
C ARG A 630 -17.42 32.78 -0.86
N GLY A 631 -17.40 31.84 0.11
CA GLY A 631 -18.14 31.94 1.37
C GLY A 631 -17.48 32.87 2.40
N GLY A 632 -16.33 33.48 2.10
CA GLY A 632 -15.62 34.39 3.01
C GLY A 632 -14.73 33.67 4.04
N VAL A 633 -14.60 32.35 3.96
CA VAL A 633 -13.74 31.56 4.87
C VAL A 633 -12.25 31.82 4.54
N HIS A 634 -11.43 32.02 5.57
CA HIS A 634 -9.98 32.02 5.40
C HIS A 634 -9.52 30.64 4.96
N ALA A 635 -9.09 30.49 3.71
CA ALA A 635 -8.65 29.21 3.18
C ALA A 635 -7.41 29.37 2.29
N GLU A 636 -6.53 28.37 2.33
CA GLU A 636 -5.35 28.22 1.49
C GLU A 636 -5.46 26.90 0.71
N LEU A 637 -4.90 26.85 -0.49
CA LEU A 637 -4.79 25.64 -1.30
C LEU A 637 -3.32 25.40 -1.62
N VAL A 638 -2.80 24.22 -1.26
CA VAL A 638 -1.45 23.76 -1.59
C VAL A 638 -1.53 22.58 -2.54
N ILE A 639 -0.82 22.64 -3.66
CA ILE A 639 -0.77 21.59 -4.67
C ILE A 639 0.67 21.08 -4.79
N PHE A 640 0.86 19.76 -4.61
CA PHE A 640 2.15 19.10 -4.78
C PHE A 640 2.31 18.60 -6.21
N PRO A 641 3.24 19.16 -6.99
CA PRO A 641 3.46 18.73 -8.38
C PRO A 641 4.07 17.33 -8.44
N GLY A 642 3.67 16.53 -9.43
CA GLY A 642 4.23 15.19 -9.66
C GLY A 642 3.77 14.10 -8.68
N GLU A 643 3.07 14.46 -7.62
CA GLU A 643 2.60 13.52 -6.60
C GLU A 643 1.20 12.99 -6.91
N ASN A 644 0.92 11.78 -6.41
CA ASN A 644 -0.38 11.14 -6.49
C ASN A 644 -1.04 11.03 -5.10
N HIS A 645 -2.09 10.22 -4.96
CA HIS A 645 -2.83 10.04 -3.70
C HIS A 645 -1.96 9.58 -2.53
N GLU A 646 -0.83 8.96 -2.79
CA GLU A 646 0.04 8.34 -1.78
C GLU A 646 1.13 9.28 -1.22
N LEU A 647 1.11 10.60 -1.52
CA LEU A 647 2.11 11.58 -1.08
C LEU A 647 2.54 11.38 0.38
N SER A 648 1.59 11.31 1.31
CA SER A 648 1.90 11.22 2.76
C SER A 648 2.60 9.91 3.15
N ARG A 649 2.49 8.86 2.34
CA ARG A 649 3.03 7.52 2.60
C ARG A 649 4.29 7.21 1.80
N SER A 650 4.28 7.52 0.51
CA SER A 650 5.33 7.13 -0.44
C SER A 650 5.69 8.22 -1.47
N GLY A 651 5.23 9.46 -1.26
CA GLY A 651 5.65 10.60 -2.07
C GLY A 651 7.14 10.87 -1.96
N SER A 652 7.69 11.72 -2.84
CA SER A 652 9.12 12.04 -2.80
C SER A 652 9.54 12.53 -1.41
N PRO A 653 10.72 12.16 -0.93
CA PRO A 653 11.17 12.53 0.42
C PRO A 653 11.13 14.04 0.70
N ARG A 654 11.46 14.87 -0.29
CA ARG A 654 11.41 16.33 -0.12
C ARG A 654 9.97 16.84 -0.06
N HIS A 655 9.05 16.30 -0.84
CA HIS A 655 7.63 16.68 -0.74
C HIS A 655 7.02 16.21 0.58
N ARG A 656 7.39 15.04 1.10
CA ARG A 656 6.96 14.62 2.43
C ARG A 656 7.49 15.54 3.53
N LEU A 657 8.74 15.98 3.43
CA LEU A 657 9.31 17.00 4.33
C LEU A 657 8.54 18.32 4.24
N SER A 658 8.38 18.85 3.02
CA SER A 658 7.64 20.10 2.78
C SER A 658 6.19 20.02 3.24
N ARG A 659 5.54 18.85 3.09
CA ARG A 659 4.20 18.60 3.61
C ARG A 659 4.14 18.83 5.13
N PHE A 660 5.07 18.28 5.89
CA PHE A 660 5.13 18.49 7.33
C PHE A 660 5.44 19.95 7.70
N GLU A 661 6.34 20.59 6.99
CA GLU A 661 6.65 22.02 7.20
C GLU A 661 5.42 22.91 7.00
N ILE A 662 4.62 22.65 5.96
CA ILE A 662 3.37 23.37 5.67
C ILE A 662 2.32 23.07 6.75
N ILE A 663 2.17 21.83 7.18
CA ILE A 663 1.26 21.43 8.28
C ILE A 663 1.64 22.19 9.57
N LEU A 664 2.91 22.19 9.93
CA LEU A 664 3.38 22.85 11.15
C LEU A 664 3.26 24.38 11.07
N ASP A 665 3.52 24.97 9.89
CA ASP A 665 3.32 26.41 9.68
C ASP A 665 1.84 26.81 9.82
N TRP A 666 0.93 26.00 9.26
CA TRP A 666 -0.51 26.21 9.42
C TRP A 666 -0.92 26.18 10.91
N TRP A 667 -0.48 25.16 11.63
CA TRP A 667 -0.77 25.04 13.06
C TRP A 667 -0.12 26.14 13.90
N ALA A 668 1.10 26.57 13.57
CA ALA A 668 1.74 27.70 14.28
C ALA A 668 0.95 28.99 14.18
N ARG A 669 0.30 29.24 13.05
CA ARG A 669 -0.53 30.44 12.83
C ARG A 669 -1.88 30.40 13.55
N HIS A 670 -2.45 29.23 13.74
CA HIS A 670 -3.81 29.07 14.28
C HIS A 670 -3.85 28.49 15.70
N LEU A 671 -2.87 27.68 16.07
CA LEU A 671 -2.74 26.99 17.38
C LEU A 671 -1.27 27.01 17.86
N PRO A 672 -0.68 28.18 18.13
CA PRO A 672 0.74 28.28 18.47
C PRO A 672 1.07 27.51 19.76
N THR A 673 2.26 26.87 19.78
CA THR A 673 2.85 26.21 20.95
C THR A 673 4.25 26.74 21.24
N ALA A 674 4.83 26.39 22.38
CA ALA A 674 6.22 26.73 22.67
C ALA A 674 7.21 26.04 21.70
N GLY A 675 6.88 24.80 21.25
CA GLY A 675 7.67 24.06 20.27
C GLY A 675 7.43 24.50 18.81
N ASN A 676 6.30 25.18 18.57
CA ASN A 676 5.92 25.68 17.25
C ASN A 676 5.29 27.08 17.39
N PRO A 677 6.09 28.12 17.73
CA PRO A 677 5.59 29.46 17.87
C PRO A 677 5.19 30.05 16.51
N SER A 678 4.14 30.89 16.49
CA SER A 678 3.76 31.60 15.27
C SER A 678 4.94 32.48 14.78
N ARG A 679 5.45 32.16 13.60
CA ARG A 679 6.38 33.05 12.90
C ARG A 679 5.54 34.13 12.20
N VAL A 680 5.65 35.36 12.70
CA VAL A 680 5.16 36.50 11.94
C VAL A 680 6.04 36.59 10.68
N MET A 681 5.56 36.06 9.58
CA MET A 681 6.20 36.27 8.29
C MET A 681 6.09 37.78 8.01
N SER A 682 7.20 38.50 8.14
CA SER A 682 7.32 39.85 7.56
C SER A 682 7.06 39.68 6.06
N ARG A 683 5.95 40.25 5.59
CA ARG A 683 5.71 40.45 4.17
C ARG A 683 6.66 41.57 3.73
N ASP A 684 7.86 41.23 3.31
CA ASP A 684 8.71 42.06 2.49
C ASP A 684 8.48 41.76 1.01
#